data_d68e53d9d8ff69009ffad529140ea21d
#
_entry.id   d68e53d9d8ff69009ffad529140ea21d
#
_cell.length_a   1.000
_cell.length_b   1.000
_cell.length_c   1.000
_cell.angle_alpha   90.00
_cell.angle_beta   90.00
_cell.angle_gamma   90.00
#
_symmetry.space_group_name_H-M   'P 1'
#
loop_
_entity.id
_entity.type
_entity.pdbx_description
1 polymer ?
#
loop_
_entity_poly.entity_id
_entity_poly.type
_entity_poly.pdbx_seq_one_letter_code
_entity_poly.pdbx_strand_id
1 'polypeptide(L)'
;MVEELYERFVVDKNSVDPTWWPTLEKYAAKSGFTAPAAATPTAPAPTSASTGTETQPVATTTSRPAQAAPIPADAPVISQDFTAAESEEQDIVTVLKGMPKTLAANMDQSLTVPTATSVRAIPAKLLIDNRIVINNHLKRTRGGKVSFTHIIGWALVQALKAFPSQNVFYEETDGKPTMVSPAHVTLGLAVDVPKADGTRALMVPGIKRADTMTFGEFLAAYEDLVVKARNNKLAADDFKGITVSLTNPGGIGTVHSVPRLMKGQGCIIGAGALDYPAEFQGASEETLVDLAVSKVLTLTSTYDHRVIQGAGSGEFLKIVHELLIGQRNFYEDIFAALRIPYVPIHWGTDVSVNLGSAIDKTARVQELINAYRVRGHLMADIDPLEYKQRSHPDLEIESHGLTFWDLDREFVTGGIGGTRTAPLRKILGILRDSYCRTVGLEYMHIQDPEQRRWIQEKVERPYEKPGHDEQMRILGKLNEAEAFETFLQTKYVGQKRFSLEGGESVIPLLDEILQDAATAELDGVGIGMAHRGRLNVLTNIAGKTYGQIFREFEGTQDPKSVQGSGDVKYHLGTEGIFTSAEGKTIPVSLAANPSHLETVNSVLQGIVRAKQDLKPIGTFTTLPVLIHGDAAMAGQGVVLEGLQMSQLRGYRIGGTVHIVINNQVGFTTLPEASRTSVYATDVAKTIQAPIWHVNGDDPEAVARVGRLAFEFRQRFNKDVVIDLVCYRRRGHNEGDDPSMTQPLMYNLIEAKRSVRRLYTEALVGRGDITQDEFDKAQADFQGQLETAFAETHAAQTGTMSTVGANDTVTGGALLSNEVLTPATTGVDISVIHRIGDAFNNVPEGFTVHNKLQQLLAKRLEMSRNGDIDWGFGELLAFGSILLEGKPVRLTGQDVRRGTFVQRHAV
;
A
#
# COMPACT_ATOMS: atom_id res chain seq x y z
N MET A 1 -23.62 -28.39 -16.23
CA MET A 1 -23.78 -29.07 -14.92
C MET A 1 -24.66 -30.33 -15.01
N VAL A 2 -25.98 -30.27 -15.39
CA VAL A 2 -26.80 -31.50 -15.48
C VAL A 2 -26.31 -32.42 -16.62
N GLU A 3 -25.91 -31.87 -17.74
CA GLU A 3 -25.34 -32.57 -18.89
C GLU A 3 -24.00 -33.21 -18.56
N GLU A 4 -23.12 -32.54 -17.90
CA GLU A 4 -21.81 -33.01 -17.42
C GLU A 4 -21.94 -34.11 -16.35
N LEU A 5 -22.90 -33.95 -15.42
CA LEU A 5 -23.24 -35.00 -14.45
C LEU A 5 -23.85 -36.24 -15.14
N TYR A 6 -24.61 -36.04 -16.23
CA TYR A 6 -25.18 -37.11 -17.00
C TYR A 6 -24.12 -37.90 -17.78
N GLU A 7 -23.14 -37.25 -18.39
CA GLU A 7 -22.01 -37.90 -19.04
C GLU A 7 -21.23 -38.80 -18.06
N ARG A 8 -20.98 -38.33 -16.86
CA ARG A 8 -20.30 -39.10 -15.79
C ARG A 8 -21.17 -40.26 -15.31
N PHE A 9 -22.47 -40.03 -15.14
CA PHE A 9 -23.47 -41.05 -14.74
C PHE A 9 -23.60 -42.19 -15.74
N VAL A 10 -23.48 -41.92 -17.05
CA VAL A 10 -23.51 -42.90 -18.12
C VAL A 10 -22.23 -43.77 -18.15
N VAL A 11 -21.08 -43.21 -17.80
CA VAL A 11 -19.80 -43.91 -17.74
C VAL A 11 -19.70 -44.77 -16.48
N ASP A 12 -20.02 -44.23 -15.35
CA ASP A 12 -20.10 -44.94 -14.05
C ASP A 12 -21.15 -44.28 -13.16
N LYS A 13 -22.25 -45.02 -12.91
CA LYS A 13 -23.38 -44.58 -12.10
C LYS A 13 -22.94 -44.12 -10.68
N ASN A 14 -21.91 -44.78 -10.11
CA ASN A 14 -21.39 -44.46 -8.79
C ASN A 14 -20.47 -43.23 -8.74
N SER A 15 -20.09 -42.67 -9.89
CA SER A 15 -19.29 -41.44 -10.00
C SER A 15 -20.11 -40.18 -9.72
N VAL A 16 -21.45 -40.34 -9.53
CA VAL A 16 -22.38 -39.21 -9.24
C VAL A 16 -23.17 -39.53 -7.98
N ASP A 17 -23.33 -38.54 -7.14
CA ASP A 17 -24.07 -38.69 -5.87
C ASP A 17 -25.47 -39.31 -6.11
N PRO A 18 -25.85 -40.32 -5.34
CA PRO A 18 -27.13 -41.04 -5.49
C PRO A 18 -28.37 -40.14 -5.48
N THR A 19 -28.33 -39.01 -4.87
CA THR A 19 -29.45 -38.02 -4.84
C THR A 19 -29.78 -37.48 -6.23
N TRP A 20 -28.84 -37.49 -7.16
CA TRP A 20 -29.03 -37.06 -8.54
C TRP A 20 -29.57 -38.14 -9.49
N TRP A 21 -29.48 -39.42 -9.14
CA TRP A 21 -29.88 -40.52 -10.02
C TRP A 21 -31.31 -40.39 -10.59
N PRO A 22 -32.37 -40.11 -9.79
CA PRO A 22 -33.70 -39.97 -10.33
C PRO A 22 -33.84 -38.82 -11.33
N THR A 23 -33.04 -37.77 -11.15
CA THR A 23 -33.03 -36.59 -12.03
C THR A 23 -32.31 -36.89 -13.35
N LEU A 24 -31.20 -37.62 -13.28
CA LEU A 24 -30.41 -38.00 -14.46
C LEU A 24 -31.09 -39.11 -15.28
N GLU A 25 -31.79 -40.04 -14.64
CA GLU A 25 -32.66 -41.05 -15.33
C GLU A 25 -33.83 -40.38 -16.07
N LYS A 26 -34.44 -39.33 -15.49
CA LYS A 26 -35.47 -38.54 -16.16
C LYS A 26 -34.87 -37.70 -17.32
N TYR A 27 -33.64 -37.24 -17.17
CA TYR A 27 -32.94 -36.51 -18.23
C TYR A 27 -32.65 -37.45 -19.42
N ALA A 28 -32.21 -38.70 -19.16
CA ALA A 28 -32.03 -39.73 -20.17
C ALA A 28 -33.28 -40.00 -20.98
N ALA A 29 -34.44 -40.11 -20.33
CA ALA A 29 -35.74 -40.34 -20.97
C ALA A 29 -36.21 -39.17 -21.83
N LYS A 30 -35.70 -37.95 -21.59
CA LYS A 30 -36.12 -36.73 -22.29
C LYS A 30 -35.20 -36.37 -23.45
N SER A 31 -33.93 -36.77 -23.42
CA SER A 31 -32.88 -36.43 -24.40
C SER A 31 -32.68 -37.46 -25.55
N GLY A 32 -33.42 -38.57 -25.55
CA GLY A 32 -33.44 -39.55 -26.71
C GLY A 32 -32.11 -40.33 -26.88
N PHE A 33 -31.22 -40.34 -25.91
CA PHE A 33 -29.98 -41.12 -25.92
C PHE A 33 -30.24 -42.54 -25.39
N THR A 34 -30.06 -43.56 -26.22
CA THR A 34 -30.04 -44.96 -25.81
C THR A 34 -28.73 -45.33 -25.19
N ALA A 35 -28.73 -45.79 -23.96
CA ALA A 35 -27.55 -46.27 -23.23
C ALA A 35 -27.01 -47.60 -23.87
N PRO A 36 -25.70 -47.77 -23.96
CA PRO A 36 -25.12 -49.08 -24.31
C PRO A 36 -25.35 -50.08 -23.19
N ALA A 37 -25.68 -51.33 -23.57
CA ALA A 37 -26.00 -52.43 -22.69
C ALA A 37 -24.76 -52.80 -21.80
N ALA A 38 -25.05 -52.97 -20.49
CA ALA A 38 -24.05 -53.35 -19.47
C ALA A 38 -23.45 -54.73 -19.76
N ALA A 39 -22.09 -54.77 -19.85
CA ALA A 39 -21.33 -56.01 -19.87
C ALA A 39 -21.20 -56.55 -18.44
N THR A 40 -21.56 -57.80 -18.26
CA THR A 40 -21.47 -58.56 -17.01
C THR A 40 -19.98 -58.83 -16.62
N PRO A 41 -19.60 -58.74 -15.38
CA PRO A 41 -18.23 -58.99 -14.98
C PRO A 41 -17.96 -60.50 -14.83
N THR A 42 -16.96 -60.99 -15.55
CA THR A 42 -16.41 -62.36 -15.37
C THR A 42 -15.23 -62.31 -14.38
N ALA A 43 -15.29 -63.18 -13.40
CA ALA A 43 -14.29 -63.36 -12.37
C ALA A 43 -12.98 -63.99 -12.92
N PRO A 44 -11.81 -63.71 -12.34
CA PRO A 44 -10.54 -64.28 -12.76
C PRO A 44 -10.30 -65.64 -12.12
N ALA A 45 -9.80 -66.57 -12.89
CA ALA A 45 -9.21 -67.85 -12.42
C ALA A 45 -7.71 -67.90 -12.81
N PRO A 46 -6.93 -68.78 -12.19
CA PRO A 46 -5.57 -68.50 -11.76
C PRO A 46 -4.45 -69.02 -12.68
N THR A 47 -3.32 -68.35 -12.54
CA THR A 47 -1.91 -68.74 -12.70
C THR A 47 -1.52 -70.02 -13.40
N SER A 48 -0.63 -69.97 -14.38
CA SER A 48 0.48 -70.90 -14.53
C SER A 48 1.73 -70.18 -15.04
N ALA A 49 2.87 -70.58 -14.45
CA ALA A 49 4.22 -70.08 -14.64
C ALA A 49 4.84 -70.50 -15.95
N SER A 50 5.80 -69.81 -16.52
CA SER A 50 7.14 -70.35 -16.76
C SER A 50 8.08 -69.31 -17.42
N THR A 51 9.34 -69.35 -16.92
CA THR A 51 10.65 -69.19 -17.58
C THR A 51 11.03 -67.86 -18.16
N GLY A 52 11.78 -66.97 -17.51
CA GLY A 52 13.23 -67.14 -17.39
C GLY A 52 13.98 -66.30 -18.44
N THR A 53 14.53 -65.16 -18.07
CA THR A 53 15.88 -64.76 -18.52
C THR A 53 16.47 -63.74 -17.55
N GLU A 54 17.72 -64.06 -17.13
CA GLU A 54 18.57 -63.24 -16.29
C GLU A 54 18.86 -61.88 -16.82
N THR A 55 18.79 -60.92 -15.97
CA THR A 55 19.68 -59.75 -16.05
C THR A 55 19.94 -59.19 -14.63
N GLN A 56 21.20 -58.91 -14.38
CA GLN A 56 21.89 -58.60 -13.12
C GLN A 56 21.28 -57.54 -12.25
N PRO A 57 21.51 -57.56 -10.93
CA PRO A 57 20.98 -56.61 -9.98
C PRO A 57 21.82 -55.31 -9.98
N VAL A 58 21.12 -54.18 -10.13
CA VAL A 58 21.68 -52.86 -9.84
C VAL A 58 21.71 -52.70 -8.32
N ALA A 59 22.90 -52.48 -7.78
CA ALA A 59 23.18 -52.28 -6.37
C ALA A 59 22.40 -51.08 -5.78
N THR A 60 21.57 -51.36 -4.78
CA THR A 60 21.07 -50.40 -3.83
C THR A 60 22.21 -49.94 -2.92
N THR A 61 22.71 -48.73 -3.10
CA THR A 61 23.64 -48.13 -2.14
C THR A 61 22.82 -47.61 -0.94
N THR A 62 22.85 -48.42 0.11
CA THR A 62 22.53 -47.96 1.46
C THR A 62 23.62 -46.99 1.92
N SER A 63 23.32 -45.73 2.07
CA SER A 63 24.21 -44.76 2.69
C SER A 63 24.35 -45.06 4.18
N ARG A 64 25.54 -45.56 4.53
CA ARG A 64 26.05 -45.76 5.90
C ARG A 64 26.31 -44.38 6.52
N PRO A 65 26.07 -44.15 7.81
CA PRO A 65 26.40 -42.87 8.45
C PRO A 65 27.90 -42.60 8.33
N ALA A 66 28.22 -41.34 8.01
CA ALA A 66 29.61 -40.92 7.90
C ALA A 66 30.33 -41.08 9.25
N GLN A 67 31.33 -41.97 9.25
CA GLN A 67 32.33 -42.01 10.30
C GLN A 67 33.13 -40.72 10.28
N ALA A 68 33.30 -40.11 11.46
CA ALA A 68 34.20 -38.99 11.67
C ALA A 68 35.60 -39.30 11.09
N ALA A 69 36.13 -38.34 10.33
CA ALA A 69 37.48 -38.43 9.78
C ALA A 69 38.51 -38.55 10.92
N PRO A 70 39.56 -39.37 10.73
CA PRO A 70 40.63 -39.48 11.74
C PRO A 70 41.41 -38.18 11.80
N ILE A 71 41.63 -37.70 13.04
CA ILE A 71 42.49 -36.56 13.37
C ILE A 71 43.93 -36.91 12.89
N PRO A 72 44.62 -35.99 12.19
CA PRO A 72 46.03 -36.24 11.82
C PRO A 72 46.91 -36.41 13.06
N ALA A 73 47.77 -37.42 13.04
CA ALA A 73 48.61 -37.83 14.16
C ALA A 73 49.90 -37.00 14.34
N ASP A 74 49.90 -35.72 13.97
CA ASP A 74 51.04 -34.79 14.16
C ASP A 74 50.56 -33.44 14.69
N ALA A 75 49.91 -33.43 15.84
CA ALA A 75 49.88 -32.24 16.68
C ALA A 75 50.92 -32.41 17.78
N PRO A 76 51.81 -31.42 18.02
CA PRO A 76 52.76 -31.57 19.14
C PRO A 76 52.01 -31.67 20.47
N VAL A 77 52.21 -32.75 21.14
CA VAL A 77 51.81 -32.94 22.52
C VAL A 77 52.61 -31.95 23.34
N ILE A 78 52.02 -30.82 23.68
CA ILE A 78 52.54 -29.96 24.74
C ILE A 78 52.21 -30.71 26.03
N SER A 79 53.19 -31.47 26.49
CA SER A 79 53.23 -31.90 27.88
C SER A 79 53.44 -30.64 28.70
N GLN A 80 52.40 -30.01 29.16
CA GLN A 80 52.50 -29.11 30.30
C GLN A 80 52.65 -30.01 31.52
N ASP A 81 53.90 -30.13 31.98
CA ASP A 81 54.20 -30.51 33.34
C ASP A 81 53.48 -29.46 34.24
N PHE A 82 52.33 -29.82 34.72
CA PHE A 82 51.74 -29.16 35.86
C PHE A 82 52.61 -29.52 37.11
N THR A 83 53.72 -28.84 37.20
CA THR A 83 54.30 -28.64 38.53
C THR A 83 53.35 -27.72 39.22
N ALA A 84 52.56 -28.23 40.18
CA ALA A 84 51.77 -27.47 41.08
C ALA A 84 52.73 -26.48 41.83
N ALA A 85 52.86 -25.31 41.32
CA ALA A 85 53.23 -24.17 42.15
C ALA A 85 52.00 -23.94 43.06
N GLU A 86 52.05 -24.33 44.30
CA GLU A 86 51.16 -23.85 45.36
C GLU A 86 51.35 -22.35 45.46
N SER A 87 50.67 -21.62 44.55
CA SER A 87 50.28 -20.24 44.80
C SER A 87 49.09 -20.37 45.75
N GLU A 88 49.25 -19.93 46.99
CA GLU A 88 48.14 -19.64 47.88
C GLU A 88 47.21 -18.68 47.08
N GLU A 89 46.15 -19.25 46.49
CA GLU A 89 45.05 -18.47 45.95
C GLU A 89 44.42 -17.74 47.14
N GLN A 90 44.80 -16.48 47.32
CA GLN A 90 44.17 -15.63 48.31
C GLN A 90 42.76 -15.28 47.79
N ASP A 91 41.75 -15.58 48.58
CA ASP A 91 40.40 -15.16 48.35
C ASP A 91 40.36 -13.65 48.06
N ILE A 92 39.75 -13.26 46.94
CA ILE A 92 39.54 -11.86 46.59
C ILE A 92 38.35 -11.31 47.39
N VAL A 93 38.62 -10.65 48.48
CA VAL A 93 37.60 -10.02 49.35
C VAL A 93 37.29 -8.62 48.80
N THR A 94 36.07 -8.40 48.26
CA THR A 94 35.63 -7.12 47.78
C THR A 94 34.51 -6.55 48.64
N VAL A 95 34.74 -5.35 49.22
CA VAL A 95 33.72 -4.65 50.01
C VAL A 95 32.65 -4.08 49.10
N LEU A 96 31.40 -4.49 49.26
CA LEU A 96 30.27 -3.97 48.51
C LEU A 96 30.01 -2.50 48.84
N LYS A 97 30.05 -1.61 47.84
CA LYS A 97 29.76 -0.17 47.95
C LYS A 97 28.72 0.26 46.92
N GLY A 98 27.94 1.33 47.20
CA GLY A 98 26.92 1.86 46.30
C GLY A 98 25.79 0.86 46.03
N MET A 99 25.40 0.68 44.76
CA MET A 99 24.28 -0.22 44.36
C MET A 99 24.42 -1.66 44.84
N PRO A 100 25.57 -2.36 44.78
CA PRO A 100 25.73 -3.69 45.35
C PRO A 100 25.42 -3.77 46.87
N LYS A 101 25.81 -2.75 47.65
CA LYS A 101 25.47 -2.65 49.07
C LYS A 101 23.96 -2.50 49.28
N THR A 102 23.30 -1.67 48.50
CA THR A 102 21.85 -1.48 48.55
C THR A 102 21.12 -2.75 48.16
N LEU A 103 21.59 -3.45 47.14
CA LEU A 103 21.02 -4.73 46.70
C LEU A 103 21.11 -5.77 47.84
N ALA A 104 22.27 -5.92 48.51
CA ALA A 104 22.42 -6.84 49.63
C ALA A 104 21.42 -6.52 50.74
N ALA A 105 21.30 -5.25 51.13
CA ALA A 105 20.36 -4.84 52.19
C ALA A 105 18.89 -5.07 51.78
N ASN A 106 18.54 -4.87 50.47
CA ASN A 106 17.21 -5.19 49.97
C ASN A 106 16.94 -6.69 49.98
N MET A 107 17.94 -7.52 49.67
CA MET A 107 17.79 -8.98 49.73
C MET A 107 17.58 -9.46 51.16
N ASP A 108 18.31 -8.92 52.15
CA ASP A 108 18.07 -9.20 53.55
C ASP A 108 16.65 -8.82 53.97
N GLN A 109 16.17 -7.64 53.54
CA GLN A 109 14.80 -7.24 53.82
C GLN A 109 13.77 -8.16 53.13
N SER A 110 14.05 -8.69 51.92
CA SER A 110 13.16 -9.60 51.20
C SER A 110 12.89 -10.90 51.98
N LEU A 111 13.79 -11.32 52.82
CA LEU A 111 13.64 -12.52 53.68
C LEU A 111 12.54 -12.34 54.74
N THR A 112 12.15 -11.10 55.06
CA THR A 112 11.05 -10.83 56.00
C THR A 112 9.68 -10.93 55.39
N VAL A 113 9.57 -11.10 54.06
CA VAL A 113 8.32 -11.26 53.35
C VAL A 113 8.02 -12.75 53.14
N PRO A 114 6.94 -13.28 53.76
CA PRO A 114 6.52 -14.67 53.53
C PRO A 114 5.92 -14.80 52.12
N THR A 115 6.71 -15.32 51.20
CA THR A 115 6.31 -15.46 49.79
C THR A 115 5.80 -16.86 49.47
N ALA A 116 4.83 -16.91 48.54
CA ALA A 116 4.46 -18.13 47.81
C ALA A 116 4.53 -17.86 46.31
N THR A 117 4.58 -18.92 45.51
CA THR A 117 4.70 -18.80 44.05
C THR A 117 3.69 -19.71 43.35
N SER A 118 2.89 -19.12 42.49
CA SER A 118 2.05 -19.82 41.52
C SER A 118 2.76 -19.90 40.17
N VAL A 119 2.62 -21.02 39.48
CA VAL A 119 3.23 -21.27 38.17
C VAL A 119 2.14 -21.64 37.14
N ARG A 120 2.26 -21.11 35.93
CA ARG A 120 1.35 -21.44 34.82
C ARG A 120 2.09 -21.52 33.49
N ALA A 121 1.93 -22.66 32.81
CA ALA A 121 2.39 -22.86 31.45
C ALA A 121 1.32 -22.33 30.45
N ILE A 122 1.77 -21.60 29.41
CA ILE A 122 0.91 -20.94 28.43
C ILE A 122 1.40 -21.31 27.02
N PRO A 123 0.55 -21.84 26.13
CA PRO A 123 0.95 -22.09 24.74
C PRO A 123 1.23 -20.77 24.05
N ALA A 124 2.40 -20.66 23.42
CA ALA A 124 2.91 -19.38 22.94
C ALA A 124 2.81 -19.16 21.43
N LYS A 125 2.28 -20.15 20.67
CA LYS A 125 2.22 -20.03 19.20
C LYS A 125 1.44 -18.77 18.77
N LEU A 126 0.28 -18.49 19.34
CA LEU A 126 -0.51 -17.31 18.99
C LEU A 126 0.22 -16.00 19.31
N LEU A 127 0.90 -15.94 20.46
CA LEU A 127 1.75 -14.80 20.84
C LEU A 127 2.89 -14.59 19.83
N ILE A 128 3.53 -15.67 19.39
CA ILE A 128 4.61 -15.62 18.39
C ILE A 128 4.06 -15.09 17.05
N ASP A 129 2.96 -15.64 16.59
CA ASP A 129 2.37 -15.34 15.29
C ASP A 129 1.88 -13.91 15.19
N ASN A 130 1.10 -13.43 16.16
CA ASN A 130 0.66 -12.03 16.20
C ASN A 130 1.84 -11.06 16.34
N ARG A 131 2.87 -11.40 17.13
CA ARG A 131 4.08 -10.57 17.21
C ARG A 131 4.83 -10.47 15.88
N ILE A 132 4.88 -11.53 15.06
CA ILE A 132 5.46 -11.49 13.71
C ILE A 132 4.68 -10.50 12.85
N VAL A 133 3.35 -10.57 12.86
CA VAL A 133 2.48 -9.65 12.11
C VAL A 133 2.70 -8.20 12.55
N ILE A 134 2.71 -7.94 13.86
CA ILE A 134 2.96 -6.60 14.43
C ILE A 134 4.33 -6.06 13.96
N ASN A 135 5.39 -6.85 14.07
CA ASN A 135 6.73 -6.41 13.70
C ASN A 135 6.90 -6.20 12.19
N ASN A 136 6.22 -6.99 11.36
CA ASN A 136 6.19 -6.77 9.91
C ASN A 136 5.49 -5.45 9.57
N HIS A 137 4.41 -5.11 10.25
CA HIS A 137 3.74 -3.82 10.08
C HIS A 137 4.64 -2.64 10.53
N LEU A 138 5.22 -2.72 11.74
CA LEU A 138 6.09 -1.65 12.25
C LEU A 138 7.32 -1.40 11.36
N LYS A 139 7.95 -2.45 10.86
CA LYS A 139 9.10 -2.33 9.93
C LYS A 139 8.77 -1.50 8.69
N ARG A 140 7.53 -1.53 8.24
CA ARG A 140 7.08 -0.87 7.01
C ARG A 140 6.47 0.51 7.25
N THR A 141 6.07 0.81 8.48
CA THR A 141 5.43 2.09 8.84
C THR A 141 6.37 2.98 9.62
N ARG A 142 6.26 2.97 10.92
CA ARG A 142 6.96 3.92 11.83
C ARG A 142 8.32 3.43 12.37
N GLY A 143 8.74 2.21 12.02
CA GLY A 143 9.91 1.57 12.62
C GLY A 143 9.64 1.02 14.03
N GLY A 144 10.71 0.65 14.73
CA GLY A 144 10.63 0.03 16.06
C GLY A 144 10.39 -1.48 16.01
N LYS A 145 10.34 -2.12 17.17
CA LYS A 145 10.17 -3.56 17.32
C LYS A 145 9.47 -3.92 18.62
N VAL A 146 8.40 -4.70 18.55
CA VAL A 146 7.74 -5.27 19.73
C VAL A 146 8.42 -6.58 20.14
N SER A 147 8.91 -6.67 21.38
CA SER A 147 9.44 -7.89 22.00
C SER A 147 8.33 -8.70 22.66
N PHE A 148 8.62 -9.94 23.02
CA PHE A 148 7.71 -10.75 23.84
C PHE A 148 7.43 -10.08 25.20
N THR A 149 8.45 -9.46 25.80
CA THR A 149 8.32 -8.77 27.08
C THR A 149 7.34 -7.60 27.02
N HIS A 150 7.26 -6.88 25.90
CA HIS A 150 6.26 -5.82 25.69
C HIS A 150 4.83 -6.37 25.76
N ILE A 151 4.55 -7.47 25.03
CA ILE A 151 3.21 -8.07 24.99
C ILE A 151 2.85 -8.70 26.33
N ILE A 152 3.80 -9.41 26.96
CA ILE A 152 3.61 -9.99 28.29
C ILE A 152 3.36 -8.89 29.33
N GLY A 153 4.18 -7.83 29.34
CA GLY A 153 4.01 -6.68 30.23
C GLY A 153 2.64 -6.02 30.07
N TRP A 154 2.21 -5.85 28.83
CA TRP A 154 0.87 -5.34 28.54
C TRP A 154 -0.25 -6.27 29.05
N ALA A 155 -0.11 -7.58 28.84
CA ALA A 155 -1.06 -8.56 29.36
C ALA A 155 -1.14 -8.51 30.90
N LEU A 156 -0.01 -8.30 31.58
CA LEU A 156 0.01 -8.11 33.03
C LEU A 156 -0.75 -6.84 33.45
N VAL A 157 -0.54 -5.72 32.77
CA VAL A 157 -1.25 -4.46 33.04
C VAL A 157 -2.77 -4.65 32.89
N GLN A 158 -3.20 -5.28 31.78
CA GLN A 158 -4.63 -5.54 31.54
C GLN A 158 -5.22 -6.54 32.55
N ALA A 159 -4.46 -7.56 32.95
CA ALA A 159 -4.88 -8.50 34.00
C ALA A 159 -4.98 -7.83 35.38
N LEU A 160 -4.05 -6.94 35.74
CA LEU A 160 -4.11 -6.17 37.00
C LEU A 160 -5.28 -5.18 37.00
N LYS A 161 -5.64 -4.62 35.87
CA LYS A 161 -6.83 -3.78 35.70
C LYS A 161 -8.11 -4.60 35.90
N ALA A 162 -8.16 -5.83 35.37
CA ALA A 162 -9.29 -6.74 35.49
C ALA A 162 -9.37 -7.40 36.89
N PHE A 163 -8.25 -7.54 37.58
CA PHE A 163 -8.12 -8.20 38.88
C PHE A 163 -7.30 -7.34 39.85
N PRO A 164 -7.83 -6.22 40.36
CA PRO A 164 -7.10 -5.26 41.22
C PRO A 164 -6.60 -5.83 42.52
N SER A 165 -7.19 -6.91 43.04
CA SER A 165 -6.75 -7.59 44.26
C SER A 165 -5.34 -8.20 44.19
N GLN A 166 -4.75 -8.30 42.95
CA GLN A 166 -3.34 -8.65 42.75
C GLN A 166 -2.42 -7.43 42.78
N ASN A 167 -2.94 -6.20 42.64
CA ASN A 167 -2.19 -4.94 42.74
C ASN A 167 -2.25 -4.36 44.16
N VAL A 168 -1.89 -5.16 45.14
CA VAL A 168 -1.88 -4.77 46.58
C VAL A 168 -0.52 -5.09 47.20
N PHE A 169 -0.15 -4.41 48.25
CA PHE A 169 1.05 -4.72 49.00
C PHE A 169 0.82 -4.54 50.52
N TYR A 170 1.68 -5.18 51.31
CA TYR A 170 1.68 -5.09 52.75
C TYR A 170 2.55 -3.92 53.25
N GLU A 171 2.01 -3.11 54.14
CA GLU A 171 2.75 -2.08 54.86
C GLU A 171 2.35 -2.09 56.34
N GLU A 172 3.26 -1.64 57.18
CA GLU A 172 2.97 -1.43 58.62
C GLU A 172 2.82 0.06 58.83
N THR A 173 1.61 0.51 59.12
CA THR A 173 1.28 1.92 59.37
C THR A 173 0.92 2.10 60.84
N ASP A 174 1.68 2.91 61.56
CA ASP A 174 1.52 3.16 63.00
C ASP A 174 1.51 1.86 63.83
N GLY A 175 2.38 0.91 63.48
CA GLY A 175 2.48 -0.38 64.16
C GLY A 175 1.33 -1.35 63.90
N LYS A 176 0.47 -1.05 62.92
CA LYS A 176 -0.65 -1.91 62.48
C LYS A 176 -0.43 -2.52 61.13
N PRO A 177 -0.67 -3.82 60.96
CA PRO A 177 -0.62 -4.48 59.65
C PRO A 177 -1.66 -3.87 58.69
N THR A 178 -1.24 -3.32 57.56
CA THR A 178 -2.10 -2.63 56.63
C THR A 178 -1.90 -3.19 55.22
N MET A 179 -2.98 -3.42 54.50
CA MET A 179 -2.97 -3.72 53.08
C MET A 179 -3.22 -2.41 52.30
N VAL A 180 -2.27 -2.07 51.44
CA VAL A 180 -2.38 -0.89 50.55
C VAL A 180 -2.82 -1.33 49.17
N SER A 181 -3.88 -0.71 48.64
CA SER A 181 -4.39 -0.90 47.28
C SER A 181 -4.10 0.36 46.47
N PRO A 182 -3.06 0.38 45.64
CA PRO A 182 -2.73 1.54 44.81
C PRO A 182 -3.84 1.87 43.81
N ALA A 183 -4.08 3.16 43.58
CA ALA A 183 -5.09 3.62 42.61
C ALA A 183 -4.73 3.31 41.16
N HIS A 184 -3.45 3.16 40.86
CA HIS A 184 -2.92 2.88 39.54
C HIS A 184 -1.87 1.78 39.55
N VAL A 185 -1.66 1.16 38.38
CA VAL A 185 -0.60 0.18 38.17
C VAL A 185 0.69 0.89 37.75
N THR A 186 1.76 0.70 38.49
CA THR A 186 3.13 1.06 38.09
C THR A 186 3.90 -0.22 37.84
N LEU A 187 4.16 -0.55 36.58
CA LEU A 187 4.85 -1.79 36.20
C LEU A 187 6.36 -1.59 36.21
N GLY A 188 7.05 -2.23 37.15
CA GLY A 188 8.52 -2.29 37.17
C GLY A 188 9.08 -3.26 36.13
N LEU A 189 10.11 -2.83 35.43
CA LEU A 189 10.77 -3.62 34.39
C LEU A 189 12.18 -3.95 34.81
N ALA A 190 12.50 -5.22 34.98
CA ALA A 190 13.86 -5.67 35.27
C ALA A 190 14.72 -5.55 34.00
N VAL A 191 15.54 -4.50 33.93
CA VAL A 191 16.47 -4.20 32.83
C VAL A 191 17.88 -4.57 33.24
N ASP A 192 18.50 -5.48 32.49
CA ASP A 192 19.89 -5.90 32.71
C ASP A 192 20.80 -5.09 31.77
N VAL A 193 21.68 -4.28 32.35
CA VAL A 193 22.55 -3.36 31.61
C VAL A 193 24.01 -3.83 31.75
N PRO A 194 24.69 -4.19 30.65
CA PRO A 194 26.11 -4.49 30.67
C PRO A 194 26.90 -3.22 30.93
N LYS A 195 27.91 -3.31 31.81
CA LYS A 195 28.88 -2.24 32.13
C LYS A 195 30.17 -2.40 31.33
N ALA A 196 30.92 -1.30 31.23
CA ALA A 196 32.18 -1.27 30.48
C ALA A 196 33.27 -2.19 31.10
N ASP A 197 33.14 -2.54 32.38
CA ASP A 197 34.03 -3.46 33.12
C ASP A 197 33.66 -4.95 32.97
N GLY A 198 32.68 -5.28 32.07
CA GLY A 198 32.18 -6.63 31.85
C GLY A 198 31.18 -7.09 32.91
N THR A 199 30.93 -6.32 33.96
CA THR A 199 29.89 -6.64 34.94
C THR A 199 28.52 -6.23 34.44
N ARG A 200 27.45 -6.79 35.06
CA ARG A 200 26.05 -6.46 34.70
C ARG A 200 25.38 -5.78 35.88
N ALA A 201 24.55 -4.80 35.60
CA ALA A 201 23.71 -4.13 36.58
C ALA A 201 22.23 -4.37 36.28
N LEU A 202 21.51 -4.93 37.25
CA LEU A 202 20.06 -5.06 37.18
C LEU A 202 19.42 -3.78 37.74
N MET A 203 18.62 -3.10 36.93
CA MET A 203 17.82 -1.95 37.32
C MET A 203 16.34 -2.24 37.09
N VAL A 204 15.47 -1.72 37.95
CA VAL A 204 14.01 -1.95 37.84
C VAL A 204 13.28 -0.60 37.84
N PRO A 205 13.34 0.17 36.73
CA PRO A 205 12.51 1.35 36.56
C PRO A 205 11.04 0.98 36.33
N GLY A 206 10.09 1.91 36.57
CA GLY A 206 8.66 1.66 36.49
C GLY A 206 7.92 2.52 35.51
N ILE A 207 7.04 1.89 34.69
CA ILE A 207 6.06 2.59 33.85
C ILE A 207 4.91 3.01 34.77
N LYS A 208 4.79 4.31 35.02
CA LYS A 208 3.76 4.86 35.92
C LYS A 208 2.39 4.91 35.23
N ARG A 209 1.31 4.60 35.99
CA ARG A 209 -0.08 4.64 35.53
C ARG A 209 -0.30 3.86 34.23
N ALA A 210 0.36 2.70 34.11
CA ALA A 210 0.29 1.87 32.91
C ALA A 210 -1.14 1.43 32.57
N ASP A 211 -2.03 1.32 33.57
CA ASP A 211 -3.46 0.98 33.46
C ASP A 211 -4.29 2.03 32.70
N THR A 212 -3.79 3.27 32.57
CA THR A 212 -4.50 4.36 31.85
C THR A 212 -4.02 4.55 30.41
N MET A 213 -2.98 3.80 29.98
CA MET A 213 -2.35 3.93 28.67
C MET A 213 -3.03 3.08 27.62
N THR A 214 -2.88 3.47 26.36
CA THR A 214 -3.03 2.58 25.21
C THR A 214 -1.77 1.74 25.02
N PHE A 215 -1.84 0.66 24.22
CA PHE A 215 -0.64 -0.14 23.94
C PHE A 215 0.47 0.67 23.25
N GLY A 216 0.12 1.64 22.39
CA GLY A 216 1.08 2.52 21.74
C GLY A 216 1.85 3.40 22.72
N GLU A 217 1.14 4.01 23.69
CA GLU A 217 1.73 4.83 24.77
C GLU A 217 2.57 3.98 25.72
N PHE A 218 2.08 2.78 26.08
CA PHE A 218 2.83 1.82 26.90
C PHE A 218 4.15 1.41 26.23
N LEU A 219 4.11 1.11 24.93
CA LEU A 219 5.31 0.76 24.15
C LEU A 219 6.32 1.90 24.14
N ALA A 220 5.87 3.13 23.90
CA ALA A 220 6.74 4.32 23.89
C ALA A 220 7.38 4.57 25.28
N ALA A 221 6.60 4.45 26.35
CA ALA A 221 7.10 4.60 27.72
C ALA A 221 8.10 3.50 28.07
N TYR A 222 7.86 2.26 27.63
CA TYR A 222 8.78 1.13 27.82
C TYR A 222 10.11 1.38 27.12
N GLU A 223 10.08 1.76 25.86
CA GLU A 223 11.28 2.02 25.06
C GLU A 223 12.10 3.20 25.62
N ASP A 224 11.44 4.29 26.05
CA ASP A 224 12.10 5.44 26.71
C ASP A 224 12.87 5.01 27.98
N LEU A 225 12.23 4.22 28.84
CA LEU A 225 12.88 3.69 30.05
C LEU A 225 14.09 2.79 29.73
N VAL A 226 13.99 1.94 28.71
CA VAL A 226 15.11 1.08 28.28
C VAL A 226 16.26 1.90 27.71
N VAL A 227 15.97 2.94 26.93
CA VAL A 227 16.99 3.87 26.39
C VAL A 227 17.65 4.66 27.52
N LYS A 228 16.86 5.19 28.47
CA LYS A 228 17.39 5.86 29.66
C LYS A 228 18.28 4.94 30.50
N ALA A 229 17.85 3.68 30.69
CA ALA A 229 18.64 2.69 31.44
C ALA A 229 20.00 2.43 30.78
N ARG A 230 20.01 2.16 29.46
CA ARG A 230 21.24 1.89 28.69
C ARG A 230 22.21 3.07 28.67
N ASN A 231 21.67 4.31 28.67
CA ASN A 231 22.46 5.54 28.66
C ASN A 231 22.81 6.09 30.06
N ASN A 232 22.50 5.34 31.14
CA ASN A 232 22.66 5.79 32.52
C ASN A 232 21.96 7.13 32.84
N LYS A 233 20.80 7.39 32.20
CA LYS A 233 20.00 8.62 32.36
C LYS A 233 18.73 8.44 33.20
N LEU A 234 18.60 7.29 33.93
CA LEU A 234 17.46 7.07 34.81
C LEU A 234 17.55 8.02 36.03
N ALA A 235 16.43 8.68 36.35
CA ALA A 235 16.27 9.52 37.51
C ALA A 235 15.78 8.71 38.73
N ALA A 236 15.97 9.23 39.93
CA ALA A 236 15.48 8.59 41.17
C ALA A 236 13.95 8.40 41.17
N ASP A 237 13.24 9.24 40.45
CA ASP A 237 11.79 9.16 40.31
C ASP A 237 11.32 7.98 39.44
N ASP A 238 12.15 7.49 38.53
CA ASP A 238 11.83 6.34 37.68
C ASP A 238 11.75 5.02 38.48
N PHE A 239 12.28 5.00 39.72
CA PHE A 239 12.27 3.84 40.61
C PHE A 239 11.20 3.89 41.68
N LYS A 240 10.39 4.96 41.77
CA LYS A 240 9.39 5.14 42.84
C LYS A 240 8.02 4.62 42.45
N GLY A 241 7.29 4.10 43.43
CA GLY A 241 5.88 3.75 43.30
C GLY A 241 5.60 2.49 42.47
N ILE A 242 6.58 1.63 42.27
CA ILE A 242 6.44 0.36 41.58
C ILE A 242 5.55 -0.56 42.41
N THR A 243 4.43 -1.01 41.80
CA THR A 243 3.45 -1.86 42.47
C THR A 243 3.62 -3.35 42.14
N VAL A 244 3.97 -3.65 40.88
CA VAL A 244 4.24 -5.02 40.41
C VAL A 244 5.47 -4.98 39.50
N SER A 245 6.32 -5.98 39.54
CA SER A 245 7.53 -6.07 38.72
C SER A 245 7.45 -7.23 37.73
N LEU A 246 8.00 -7.05 36.52
CA LEU A 246 8.22 -8.09 35.54
C LEU A 246 9.73 -8.33 35.36
N THR A 247 10.15 -9.58 35.51
CA THR A 247 11.50 -10.04 35.19
C THR A 247 11.43 -11.11 34.10
N ASN A 248 12.39 -11.09 33.15
CA ASN A 248 12.42 -12.03 32.05
C ASN A 248 13.78 -12.77 31.97
N PRO A 249 14.02 -13.79 32.82
CA PRO A 249 15.20 -14.64 32.71
C PRO A 249 15.14 -15.63 31.54
N GLY A 250 14.02 -15.74 30.85
CA GLY A 250 13.85 -16.64 29.70
C GLY A 250 14.76 -16.31 28.51
N GLY A 251 15.27 -15.05 28.43
CA GLY A 251 16.23 -14.65 27.40
C GLY A 251 17.59 -15.38 27.47
N ILE A 252 17.92 -15.99 28.58
CA ILE A 252 19.13 -16.80 28.80
C ILE A 252 18.82 -18.31 28.99
N GLY A 253 17.58 -18.73 28.60
CA GLY A 253 17.18 -20.15 28.64
C GLY A 253 16.57 -20.62 29.97
N THR A 254 16.38 -19.76 30.94
CA THR A 254 15.75 -20.17 32.24
C THR A 254 14.28 -20.48 32.04
N VAL A 255 13.84 -21.70 32.25
CA VAL A 255 12.46 -22.14 32.03
C VAL A 255 11.48 -21.46 33.01
N HIS A 256 11.82 -21.38 34.27
CA HIS A 256 11.10 -20.60 35.27
C HIS A 256 12.03 -20.20 36.44
N SER A 257 11.67 -19.12 37.10
CA SER A 257 12.42 -18.64 38.29
C SER A 257 11.43 -18.25 39.40
N VAL A 258 11.92 -18.27 40.61
CA VAL A 258 11.21 -17.81 41.81
C VAL A 258 11.93 -16.54 42.30
N PRO A 259 11.66 -15.37 41.75
CA PRO A 259 12.36 -14.15 42.11
C PRO A 259 11.97 -13.70 43.50
N ARG A 260 12.91 -13.01 44.20
CA ARG A 260 12.64 -12.41 45.50
C ARG A 260 11.76 -11.17 45.38
N LEU A 261 10.77 -11.06 46.24
CA LEU A 261 9.86 -9.92 46.27
C LEU A 261 10.51 -8.76 47.08
N MET A 262 10.48 -7.58 46.46
CA MET A 262 10.97 -6.36 47.10
C MET A 262 9.94 -5.82 48.10
N LYS A 263 10.40 -5.24 49.21
CA LYS A 263 9.51 -4.57 50.18
C LYS A 263 8.69 -3.46 49.48
N GLY A 264 7.39 -3.41 49.74
CA GLY A 264 6.47 -2.45 49.11
C GLY A 264 5.90 -2.88 47.78
N GLN A 265 6.15 -4.13 47.35
CA GLN A 265 5.52 -4.75 46.18
C GLN A 265 4.70 -5.97 46.62
N GLY A 266 3.54 -6.14 46.01
CA GLY A 266 2.66 -7.26 46.32
C GLY A 266 3.03 -8.54 45.60
N CYS A 267 3.49 -8.40 44.36
CA CYS A 267 3.95 -9.54 43.54
C CYS A 267 5.03 -9.15 42.51
N ILE A 268 5.77 -10.16 42.08
CA ILE A 268 6.73 -10.11 40.99
C ILE A 268 6.48 -11.27 40.05
N ILE A 269 6.43 -10.97 38.74
CA ILE A 269 6.16 -11.93 37.67
C ILE A 269 7.45 -12.30 36.97
N GLY A 270 7.76 -13.58 36.87
CA GLY A 270 8.88 -14.12 36.11
C GLY A 270 8.40 -14.71 34.80
N ALA A 271 8.96 -14.25 33.66
CA ALA A 271 8.73 -14.85 32.38
C ALA A 271 9.86 -15.80 32.01
N GLY A 272 9.55 -17.08 31.84
CA GLY A 272 10.51 -18.14 31.48
C GLY A 272 10.84 -18.16 29.99
N ALA A 273 11.71 -19.08 29.63
CA ALA A 273 12.09 -19.34 28.23
C ALA A 273 10.87 -19.72 27.38
N LEU A 274 10.91 -19.30 26.14
CA LEU A 274 9.96 -19.68 25.08
C LEU A 274 10.54 -20.85 24.31
N ASP A 275 10.20 -22.10 24.69
CA ASP A 275 10.74 -23.29 24.07
C ASP A 275 9.68 -24.40 23.94
N TYR A 276 9.96 -25.42 23.14
CA TYR A 276 9.12 -26.60 23.06
C TYR A 276 9.19 -27.39 24.38
N PRO A 277 8.12 -28.10 24.76
CA PRO A 277 8.19 -29.05 25.87
C PRO A 277 9.35 -30.04 25.70
N ALA A 278 9.96 -30.47 26.80
CA ALA A 278 11.17 -31.30 26.77
C ALA A 278 11.04 -32.55 25.91
N GLU A 279 9.84 -33.14 25.89
CA GLU A 279 9.49 -34.34 25.10
C GLU A 279 9.62 -34.14 23.58
N PHE A 280 9.56 -32.91 23.12
CA PHE A 280 9.55 -32.54 21.70
C PHE A 280 10.83 -31.82 21.24
N GLN A 281 11.78 -31.53 22.10
CA GLN A 281 12.99 -30.77 21.75
C GLN A 281 13.93 -31.51 20.79
N GLY A 282 13.77 -32.84 20.64
CA GLY A 282 14.50 -33.66 19.68
C GLY A 282 13.77 -33.93 18.36
N ALA A 283 12.53 -33.42 18.21
CA ALA A 283 11.74 -33.60 16.99
C ALA A 283 12.17 -32.64 15.87
N SER A 284 11.99 -33.04 14.60
CA SER A 284 12.20 -32.13 13.47
C SER A 284 11.14 -31.03 13.45
N GLU A 285 11.47 -29.88 12.83
CA GLU A 285 10.50 -28.78 12.66
C GLU A 285 9.25 -29.25 11.92
N GLU A 286 9.39 -30.09 10.90
CA GLU A 286 8.29 -30.66 10.14
C GLU A 286 7.35 -31.50 11.03
N THR A 287 7.91 -32.38 11.88
CA THR A 287 7.14 -33.18 12.85
C THR A 287 6.38 -32.29 13.84
N LEU A 288 7.01 -31.22 14.33
CA LEU A 288 6.38 -30.30 15.28
C LEU A 288 5.22 -29.54 14.66
N VAL A 289 5.35 -29.14 13.40
CA VAL A 289 4.30 -28.46 12.63
C VAL A 289 3.14 -29.42 12.33
N ASP A 290 3.43 -30.64 11.93
CA ASP A 290 2.41 -31.66 11.62
C ASP A 290 1.60 -32.06 12.85
N LEU A 291 2.26 -32.21 14.00
CA LEU A 291 1.63 -32.53 15.27
C LEU A 291 0.98 -31.30 15.96
N ALA A 292 1.06 -30.12 15.38
CA ALA A 292 0.57 -28.86 15.95
C ALA A 292 1.12 -28.58 17.37
N VAL A 293 2.40 -28.83 17.58
CA VAL A 293 3.06 -28.61 18.87
C VAL A 293 3.44 -27.14 19.05
N SER A 294 2.90 -26.50 20.10
CA SER A 294 3.26 -25.11 20.46
C SER A 294 4.50 -25.06 21.33
N LYS A 295 5.33 -24.02 21.14
CA LYS A 295 6.24 -23.57 22.20
C LYS A 295 5.43 -23.13 23.43
N VAL A 296 6.02 -23.24 24.59
CA VAL A 296 5.39 -22.93 25.87
C VAL A 296 6.15 -21.80 26.56
N LEU A 297 5.40 -20.84 27.08
CA LEU A 297 5.87 -19.80 27.98
C LEU A 297 5.43 -20.17 29.42
N THR A 298 6.38 -20.29 30.34
CA THR A 298 6.06 -20.47 31.76
C THR A 298 6.11 -19.13 32.48
N LEU A 299 5.00 -18.74 33.11
CA LEU A 299 4.92 -17.56 33.97
C LEU A 299 4.88 -18.00 35.44
N THR A 300 5.64 -17.29 36.25
CA THR A 300 5.64 -17.43 37.73
C THR A 300 5.16 -16.14 38.36
N SER A 301 4.27 -16.26 39.34
CA SER A 301 3.82 -15.14 40.19
C SER A 301 4.27 -15.42 41.59
N THR A 302 5.32 -14.73 42.05
CA THR A 302 5.77 -14.74 43.43
C THR A 302 5.15 -13.56 44.16
N TYR A 303 4.45 -13.80 45.27
CA TYR A 303 3.62 -12.81 45.94
C TYR A 303 3.75 -12.86 47.45
N ASP A 304 3.40 -11.74 48.09
CA ASP A 304 3.34 -11.62 49.56
C ASP A 304 2.08 -12.33 50.08
N HIS A 305 2.27 -13.48 50.75
CA HIS A 305 1.17 -14.33 51.19
C HIS A 305 0.38 -13.72 52.36
N ARG A 306 0.80 -12.58 52.92
CA ARG A 306 0.02 -11.85 53.95
C ARG A 306 -1.18 -11.15 53.34
N VAL A 307 -1.10 -10.70 52.05
CA VAL A 307 -2.14 -9.89 51.41
C VAL A 307 -2.69 -10.55 50.13
N ILE A 308 -1.96 -11.47 49.50
CA ILE A 308 -2.37 -12.18 48.29
C ILE A 308 -2.50 -13.68 48.61
N GLN A 309 -3.63 -14.27 48.29
CA GLN A 309 -3.87 -15.69 48.50
C GLN A 309 -3.55 -16.50 47.24
N GLY A 310 -3.21 -17.80 47.42
CA GLY A 310 -2.84 -18.69 46.31
C GLY A 310 -3.92 -18.79 45.21
N ALA A 311 -5.20 -18.86 45.61
CA ALA A 311 -6.31 -18.88 44.68
C ALA A 311 -6.39 -17.60 43.83
N GLY A 312 -6.18 -16.41 44.45
CA GLY A 312 -6.15 -15.13 43.75
C GLY A 312 -4.98 -15.03 42.77
N SER A 313 -3.77 -15.45 43.18
CA SER A 313 -2.63 -15.51 42.24
C SER A 313 -2.85 -16.49 41.09
N GLY A 314 -3.52 -17.62 41.33
CA GLY A 314 -3.91 -18.58 40.27
C GLY A 314 -4.92 -18.00 39.30
N GLU A 315 -5.94 -17.28 39.79
CA GLU A 315 -6.95 -16.61 38.96
C GLU A 315 -6.33 -15.46 38.15
N PHE A 316 -5.45 -14.69 38.75
CA PHE A 316 -4.68 -13.66 38.04
C PHE A 316 -3.88 -14.24 36.86
N LEU A 317 -3.11 -15.32 37.07
CA LEU A 317 -2.36 -15.99 36.01
C LEU A 317 -3.27 -16.63 34.96
N LYS A 318 -4.50 -17.03 35.35
CA LYS A 318 -5.51 -17.51 34.40
C LYS A 318 -5.95 -16.38 33.47
N ILE A 319 -6.20 -15.17 33.99
CA ILE A 319 -6.55 -14.01 33.18
C ILE A 319 -5.40 -13.65 32.20
N VAL A 320 -4.15 -13.67 32.69
CA VAL A 320 -2.98 -13.45 31.80
C VAL A 320 -2.93 -14.51 30.69
N HIS A 321 -3.19 -15.77 31.01
CA HIS A 321 -3.26 -16.85 30.02
C HIS A 321 -4.36 -16.57 28.98
N GLU A 322 -5.59 -16.25 29.43
CA GLU A 322 -6.72 -15.91 28.56
C GLU A 322 -6.37 -14.77 27.59
N LEU A 323 -5.74 -13.72 28.08
CA LEU A 323 -5.26 -12.60 27.25
C LEU A 323 -4.23 -13.06 26.20
N LEU A 324 -3.21 -13.81 26.61
CA LEU A 324 -2.13 -14.23 25.70
C LEU A 324 -2.58 -15.24 24.65
N ILE A 325 -3.67 -15.99 24.88
CA ILE A 325 -4.33 -16.82 23.85
C ILE A 325 -5.45 -16.08 23.09
N GLY A 326 -5.49 -14.75 23.18
CA GLY A 326 -6.35 -13.88 22.35
C GLY A 326 -7.78 -13.70 22.85
N GLN A 327 -8.10 -14.08 24.10
CA GLN A 327 -9.42 -13.76 24.65
C GLN A 327 -9.51 -12.29 25.07
N ARG A 328 -10.74 -11.79 25.22
CA ARG A 328 -11.05 -10.42 25.69
C ARG A 328 -10.57 -9.32 24.75
N ASN A 329 -10.53 -9.57 23.46
CA ASN A 329 -10.08 -8.64 22.41
C ASN A 329 -8.64 -8.13 22.60
N PHE A 330 -7.78 -8.94 23.22
CA PHE A 330 -6.43 -8.50 23.63
C PHE A 330 -5.56 -8.09 22.44
N TYR A 331 -5.53 -8.89 21.38
CA TYR A 331 -4.75 -8.56 20.18
C TYR A 331 -5.47 -7.54 19.30
N GLU A 332 -6.80 -7.49 19.27
CA GLU A 332 -7.60 -6.47 18.60
C GLU A 332 -7.24 -5.07 19.13
N ASP A 333 -7.17 -4.91 20.45
CA ASP A 333 -6.79 -3.65 21.10
C ASP A 333 -5.33 -3.24 20.77
N ILE A 334 -4.40 -4.20 20.72
CA ILE A 334 -3.01 -3.97 20.31
C ILE A 334 -2.95 -3.53 18.84
N PHE A 335 -3.66 -4.23 17.95
CA PHE A 335 -3.69 -3.92 16.52
C PHE A 335 -4.31 -2.54 16.27
N ALA A 336 -5.41 -2.22 16.96
CA ALA A 336 -6.03 -0.90 16.91
C ALA A 336 -5.09 0.21 17.37
N ALA A 337 -4.42 0.03 18.52
CA ALA A 337 -3.46 1.01 19.05
C ALA A 337 -2.25 1.24 18.13
N LEU A 338 -1.86 0.24 17.35
CA LEU A 338 -0.78 0.31 16.36
C LEU A 338 -1.26 0.64 14.94
N ARG A 339 -2.57 0.83 14.75
CA ARG A 339 -3.21 1.07 13.45
C ARG A 339 -2.92 -0.01 12.41
N ILE A 340 -2.93 -1.28 12.82
CA ILE A 340 -2.78 -2.42 11.91
C ILE A 340 -4.13 -2.65 11.23
N PRO A 341 -4.25 -2.58 9.89
CA PRO A 341 -5.54 -2.48 9.21
C PRO A 341 -6.34 -3.79 9.12
N TYR A 342 -5.73 -4.91 9.45
CA TYR A 342 -6.37 -6.24 9.41
C TYR A 342 -6.51 -6.86 10.79
N VAL A 343 -7.39 -7.85 10.91
CA VAL A 343 -7.65 -8.55 12.18
C VAL A 343 -6.44 -9.39 12.63
N PRO A 344 -6.23 -9.56 13.94
CA PRO A 344 -5.21 -10.45 14.45
C PRO A 344 -5.52 -11.92 14.14
N ILE A 345 -4.52 -12.76 14.26
CA ILE A 345 -4.69 -14.22 14.21
C ILE A 345 -5.41 -14.66 15.49
N HIS A 346 -6.40 -15.56 15.35
CA HIS A 346 -7.18 -16.07 16.46
C HIS A 346 -6.77 -17.49 16.86
N TRP A 347 -7.06 -17.86 18.11
CA TRP A 347 -6.86 -19.21 18.61
C TRP A 347 -7.92 -20.16 18.05
N GLY A 348 -7.49 -21.28 17.49
CA GLY A 348 -8.37 -22.34 17.00
C GLY A 348 -7.81 -23.73 17.33
N THR A 349 -8.65 -24.75 17.25
CA THR A 349 -8.22 -26.16 17.36
C THR A 349 -7.70 -26.64 16.02
N ASP A 350 -6.59 -27.38 16.00
CA ASP A 350 -6.11 -28.00 14.76
C ASP A 350 -7.10 -29.02 14.22
N VAL A 351 -7.27 -29.01 12.90
CA VAL A 351 -8.04 -30.03 12.19
C VAL A 351 -7.05 -31.07 11.70
N SER A 352 -7.12 -32.30 12.23
CA SER A 352 -6.19 -33.38 11.94
C SER A 352 -6.10 -33.67 10.42
N VAL A 353 -4.87 -33.83 9.93
CA VAL A 353 -4.59 -34.04 8.51
C VAL A 353 -4.53 -35.52 8.21
N ASN A 354 -5.50 -36.06 7.46
CA ASN A 354 -5.31 -37.30 6.70
C ASN A 354 -4.98 -36.95 5.23
N LEU A 355 -4.54 -37.92 4.41
CA LEU A 355 -4.11 -37.64 3.03
C LEU A 355 -5.20 -36.94 2.18
N GLY A 356 -6.49 -37.22 2.42
CA GLY A 356 -7.63 -36.57 1.77
C GLY A 356 -7.77 -35.10 2.19
N SER A 357 -7.57 -34.80 3.48
CA SER A 357 -7.67 -33.42 3.99
C SER A 357 -6.47 -32.54 3.57
N ALA A 358 -5.28 -33.11 3.29
CA ALA A 358 -4.15 -32.35 2.78
C ALA A 358 -4.39 -31.82 1.35
N ILE A 359 -5.03 -32.64 0.50
CA ILE A 359 -5.44 -32.21 -0.85
C ILE A 359 -6.53 -31.13 -0.76
N ASP A 360 -7.50 -31.31 0.11
CA ASP A 360 -8.59 -30.34 0.35
C ASP A 360 -8.02 -29.01 0.86
N LYS A 361 -7.12 -29.01 1.84
CA LYS A 361 -6.46 -27.79 2.34
C LYS A 361 -5.66 -27.06 1.25
N THR A 362 -5.00 -27.77 0.33
CA THR A 362 -4.32 -27.13 -0.81
C THR A 362 -5.29 -26.41 -1.72
N ALA A 363 -6.44 -27.01 -2.01
CA ALA A 363 -7.52 -26.35 -2.77
C ALA A 363 -8.05 -25.11 -2.05
N ARG A 364 -8.24 -25.20 -0.74
CA ARG A 364 -8.69 -24.07 0.11
C ARG A 364 -7.70 -22.90 0.11
N VAL A 365 -6.40 -23.20 0.11
CA VAL A 365 -5.37 -22.15 -0.03
C VAL A 365 -5.44 -21.47 -1.41
N GLN A 366 -5.74 -22.21 -2.49
CA GLN A 366 -5.95 -21.60 -3.81
C GLN A 366 -7.22 -20.74 -3.86
N GLU A 367 -8.30 -21.17 -3.19
CA GLU A 367 -9.53 -20.36 -3.03
C GLU A 367 -9.23 -19.06 -2.26
N LEU A 368 -8.47 -19.14 -1.17
CA LEU A 368 -8.05 -17.98 -0.39
C LEU A 368 -7.19 -17.01 -1.22
N ILE A 369 -6.22 -17.52 -1.97
CA ILE A 369 -5.39 -16.71 -2.90
C ILE A 369 -6.30 -15.96 -3.89
N ASN A 370 -7.25 -16.67 -4.50
CA ASN A 370 -8.17 -16.04 -5.44
C ASN A 370 -9.09 -15.01 -4.77
N ALA A 371 -9.53 -15.28 -3.54
CA ALA A 371 -10.32 -14.33 -2.76
C ALA A 371 -9.57 -13.02 -2.52
N TYR A 372 -8.29 -13.08 -2.16
CA TYR A 372 -7.44 -11.88 -2.01
C TYR A 372 -7.27 -11.11 -3.33
N ARG A 373 -7.10 -11.79 -4.46
CA ARG A 373 -7.02 -11.16 -5.79
C ARG A 373 -8.29 -10.41 -6.18
N VAL A 374 -9.46 -10.94 -5.76
CA VAL A 374 -10.78 -10.37 -6.11
C VAL A 374 -11.23 -9.32 -5.09
N ARG A 375 -10.99 -9.52 -3.79
CA ARG A 375 -11.59 -8.74 -2.70
C ARG A 375 -10.58 -8.10 -1.75
N GLY A 376 -9.27 -8.33 -1.94
CA GLY A 376 -8.23 -7.78 -1.06
C GLY A 376 -8.32 -6.26 -0.90
N HIS A 377 -8.69 -5.55 -1.98
CA HIS A 377 -8.87 -4.09 -1.97
C HIS A 377 -9.89 -3.59 -0.92
N LEU A 378 -10.88 -4.42 -0.55
CA LEU A 378 -11.89 -4.08 0.48
C LEU A 378 -11.28 -4.00 1.89
N MET A 379 -10.14 -4.66 2.10
CA MET A 379 -9.39 -4.67 3.36
C MET A 379 -8.27 -3.64 3.41
N ALA A 380 -8.00 -2.94 2.29
CA ALA A 380 -6.90 -1.99 2.22
C ALA A 380 -7.18 -0.73 3.06
N ASP A 381 -6.16 -0.26 3.77
CA ASP A 381 -6.19 0.97 4.59
C ASP A 381 -5.89 2.18 3.69
N ILE A 382 -6.83 2.45 2.80
CA ILE A 382 -6.70 3.53 1.81
C ILE A 382 -7.18 4.89 2.32
N ASP A 383 -7.94 4.96 3.43
CA ASP A 383 -8.48 6.21 3.96
C ASP A 383 -7.50 6.86 4.95
N PRO A 384 -6.91 8.02 4.63
CA PRO A 384 -6.00 8.72 5.54
C PRO A 384 -6.69 9.31 6.78
N LEU A 385 -8.00 9.58 6.76
CA LEU A 385 -8.73 10.21 7.85
C LEU A 385 -9.22 9.21 8.89
N GLU A 386 -9.73 8.07 8.46
CA GLU A 386 -10.37 7.11 9.34
C GLU A 386 -9.62 5.77 9.37
N TYR A 387 -9.05 5.44 10.52
CA TYR A 387 -8.59 4.08 10.77
C TYR A 387 -9.79 3.19 11.11
N LYS A 388 -10.03 2.19 10.27
CA LYS A 388 -10.95 1.08 10.55
C LYS A 388 -10.21 -0.23 10.49
N GLN A 389 -10.36 -1.05 11.52
CA GLN A 389 -9.99 -2.46 11.42
C GLN A 389 -11.04 -3.14 10.54
N ARG A 390 -10.62 -3.56 9.34
CA ARG A 390 -11.51 -4.17 8.35
C ARG A 390 -11.38 -5.68 8.41
N SER A 391 -12.47 -6.38 8.33
CA SER A 391 -12.56 -7.82 8.14
C SER A 391 -13.48 -8.15 6.96
N HIS A 392 -13.17 -9.20 6.25
CA HIS A 392 -14.04 -9.73 5.20
C HIS A 392 -14.00 -11.26 5.28
N PRO A 393 -15.16 -11.94 5.43
CA PRO A 393 -15.21 -13.38 5.63
C PRO A 393 -14.38 -14.18 4.62
N ASP A 394 -14.45 -13.82 3.33
CA ASP A 394 -13.71 -14.51 2.27
C ASP A 394 -12.17 -14.35 2.35
N LEU A 395 -11.65 -13.48 3.21
CA LEU A 395 -10.20 -13.24 3.37
C LEU A 395 -9.65 -13.80 4.68
N GLU A 396 -10.52 -14.37 5.51
CA GLU A 396 -10.16 -15.01 6.77
C GLU A 396 -9.85 -16.49 6.52
N ILE A 397 -8.77 -16.99 7.12
CA ILE A 397 -8.33 -18.38 6.91
C ILE A 397 -9.36 -19.38 7.45
N GLU A 398 -10.06 -19.04 8.52
CA GLU A 398 -11.08 -19.85 9.16
C GLU A 398 -12.27 -20.12 8.24
N SER A 399 -12.65 -19.16 7.40
CA SER A 399 -13.73 -19.31 6.41
C SER A 399 -13.40 -20.33 5.32
N HIS A 400 -12.12 -20.61 5.13
CA HIS A 400 -11.62 -21.64 4.21
C HIS A 400 -11.30 -22.96 4.93
N GLY A 401 -11.71 -23.12 6.20
CA GLY A 401 -11.41 -24.32 6.97
C GLY A 401 -9.92 -24.49 7.29
N LEU A 402 -9.16 -23.42 7.19
CA LEU A 402 -7.75 -23.36 7.60
C LEU A 402 -7.68 -22.78 9.03
N THR A 403 -6.62 -23.10 9.73
CA THR A 403 -6.41 -22.61 11.09
C THR A 403 -5.02 -21.98 11.22
N PHE A 404 -4.77 -21.29 12.33
CA PHE A 404 -3.43 -20.73 12.59
C PHE A 404 -2.34 -21.82 12.74
N TRP A 405 -2.70 -23.08 12.91
CA TRP A 405 -1.79 -24.22 12.88
C TRP A 405 -1.26 -24.50 11.47
N ASP A 406 -2.03 -24.16 10.43
CA ASP A 406 -1.65 -24.30 9.03
C ASP A 406 -0.64 -23.26 8.56
N LEU A 407 -0.40 -22.19 9.34
CA LEU A 407 0.47 -21.08 8.94
C LEU A 407 1.89 -21.49 8.60
N ASP A 408 2.40 -22.53 9.24
CA ASP A 408 3.76 -23.03 9.05
C ASP A 408 3.82 -24.25 8.11
N ARG A 409 2.67 -24.78 7.67
CA ARG A 409 2.56 -25.87 6.70
C ARG A 409 2.79 -25.37 5.28
N GLU A 410 3.45 -26.21 4.46
CA GLU A 410 3.79 -25.91 3.06
C GLU A 410 2.60 -26.15 2.13
N PHE A 411 2.34 -25.18 1.26
CA PHE A 411 1.29 -25.26 0.24
C PHE A 411 1.79 -24.79 -1.13
N VAL A 412 1.14 -25.26 -2.19
CA VAL A 412 1.40 -24.81 -3.56
C VAL A 412 0.98 -23.35 -3.69
N THR A 413 1.87 -22.48 -4.18
CA THR A 413 1.65 -21.03 -4.21
C THR A 413 0.87 -20.54 -5.42
N GLY A 414 0.76 -21.33 -6.49
CA GLY A 414 0.26 -20.83 -7.78
C GLY A 414 1.14 -19.75 -8.42
N GLY A 415 2.42 -19.67 -8.02
CA GLY A 415 3.40 -18.70 -8.55
C GLY A 415 3.68 -17.49 -7.66
N ILE A 416 2.95 -17.31 -6.56
CA ILE A 416 3.16 -16.22 -5.61
C ILE A 416 4.60 -16.23 -5.07
N GLY A 417 5.24 -15.07 -5.03
CA GLY A 417 6.61 -14.92 -4.54
C GLY A 417 7.68 -15.64 -5.37
N GLY A 418 7.34 -16.08 -6.60
CA GLY A 418 8.26 -16.76 -7.50
C GLY A 418 8.66 -18.18 -7.03
N THR A 419 7.97 -18.79 -6.06
CA THR A 419 8.25 -20.12 -5.53
C THR A 419 7.11 -21.09 -5.85
N ARG A 420 7.42 -22.41 -5.99
CA ARG A 420 6.40 -23.43 -6.26
C ARG A 420 5.57 -23.74 -5.00
N THR A 421 6.24 -23.81 -3.86
CA THR A 421 5.63 -24.03 -2.54
C THR A 421 6.13 -22.99 -1.55
N ALA A 422 5.34 -22.71 -0.56
CA ALA A 422 5.72 -21.85 0.58
C ALA A 422 4.80 -22.12 1.78
N PRO A 423 5.25 -21.82 3.00
CA PRO A 423 4.38 -21.84 4.17
C PRO A 423 3.22 -20.84 4.00
N LEU A 424 2.02 -21.21 4.46
CA LEU A 424 0.82 -20.35 4.38
C LEU A 424 1.08 -18.94 4.94
N ARG A 425 1.87 -18.83 5.99
CA ARG A 425 2.31 -17.55 6.57
C ARG A 425 2.97 -16.62 5.54
N LYS A 426 3.87 -17.18 4.70
CA LYS A 426 4.57 -16.43 3.65
C LYS A 426 3.61 -16.03 2.53
N ILE A 427 2.72 -16.95 2.13
CA ILE A 427 1.67 -16.67 1.14
C ILE A 427 0.78 -15.52 1.62
N LEU A 428 0.24 -15.58 2.84
CA LEU A 428 -0.58 -14.52 3.43
C LEU A 428 0.17 -13.20 3.57
N GLY A 429 1.46 -13.26 3.94
CA GLY A 429 2.30 -12.07 4.03
C GLY A 429 2.37 -11.32 2.70
N ILE A 430 2.63 -12.03 1.61
CA ILE A 430 2.69 -11.45 0.26
C ILE A 430 1.32 -10.94 -0.17
N LEU A 431 0.24 -11.72 0.03
CA LEU A 431 -1.12 -11.32 -0.33
C LEU A 431 -1.56 -10.04 0.40
N ARG A 432 -1.31 -9.97 1.70
CA ARG A 432 -1.62 -8.76 2.50
C ARG A 432 -0.79 -7.55 2.06
N ASP A 433 0.50 -7.75 1.76
CA ASP A 433 1.36 -6.68 1.26
C ASP A 433 0.93 -6.17 -0.12
N SER A 434 0.43 -7.07 -0.97
CA SER A 434 0.03 -6.74 -2.34
C SER A 434 -1.35 -6.09 -2.42
N TYR A 435 -2.31 -6.49 -1.54
CA TYR A 435 -3.73 -6.17 -1.72
C TYR A 435 -4.41 -5.47 -0.54
N CYS A 436 -3.84 -5.49 0.67
CA CYS A 436 -4.57 -5.11 1.89
C CYS A 436 -3.87 -4.07 2.77
N ARG A 437 -2.72 -3.52 2.36
CA ARG A 437 -2.06 -2.46 3.11
C ARG A 437 -2.60 -1.09 2.72
N THR A 438 -1.74 -0.17 2.36
CA THR A 438 -2.07 1.18 1.90
C THR A 438 -2.40 1.24 0.41
N VAL A 439 -2.43 0.07 -0.26
CA VAL A 439 -2.81 -0.09 -1.66
C VAL A 439 -3.86 -1.18 -1.79
N GLY A 440 -4.98 -0.85 -2.40
CA GLY A 440 -5.97 -1.79 -2.90
C GLY A 440 -5.87 -1.88 -4.42
N LEU A 441 -6.05 -3.07 -5.00
CA LEU A 441 -5.89 -3.27 -6.44
C LEU A 441 -7.07 -4.05 -7.00
N GLU A 442 -7.72 -3.48 -8.02
CA GLU A 442 -8.79 -4.11 -8.77
C GLU A 442 -8.34 -4.39 -10.22
N TYR A 443 -8.27 -5.67 -10.61
CA TYR A 443 -7.85 -6.08 -11.95
C TYR A 443 -8.49 -7.41 -12.41
N MET A 444 -9.18 -8.12 -11.53
CA MET A 444 -9.77 -9.42 -11.88
C MET A 444 -10.94 -9.33 -12.83
N HIS A 445 -11.48 -8.13 -13.06
CA HIS A 445 -12.48 -7.83 -14.10
C HIS A 445 -11.89 -7.77 -15.53
N ILE A 446 -10.56 -7.69 -15.67
CA ILE A 446 -9.85 -7.70 -16.96
C ILE A 446 -9.97 -9.10 -17.56
N GLN A 447 -10.49 -9.22 -18.79
CA GLN A 447 -10.68 -10.53 -19.44
C GLN A 447 -9.39 -11.10 -20.01
N ASP A 448 -8.45 -10.25 -20.41
CA ASP A 448 -7.16 -10.67 -20.98
C ASP A 448 -6.27 -11.34 -19.90
N PRO A 449 -5.93 -12.63 -20.05
CA PRO A 449 -5.12 -13.34 -19.07
C PRO A 449 -3.66 -12.89 -19.03
N GLU A 450 -3.11 -12.33 -20.12
CA GLU A 450 -1.73 -11.82 -20.13
C GLU A 450 -1.62 -10.59 -19.25
N GLN A 451 -2.57 -9.67 -19.32
CA GLN A 451 -2.61 -8.47 -18.48
C GLN A 451 -2.75 -8.84 -17.00
N ARG A 452 -3.67 -9.77 -16.65
CA ARG A 452 -3.83 -10.22 -15.26
C ARG A 452 -2.55 -10.87 -14.72
N ARG A 453 -1.92 -11.75 -15.52
CA ARG A 453 -0.68 -12.42 -15.12
C ARG A 453 0.46 -11.43 -14.92
N TRP A 454 0.61 -10.47 -15.82
CA TRP A 454 1.61 -9.42 -15.68
C TRP A 454 1.43 -8.62 -14.37
N ILE A 455 0.20 -8.23 -14.04
CA ILE A 455 -0.10 -7.54 -12.79
C ILE A 455 0.29 -8.42 -11.58
N GLN A 456 -0.13 -9.68 -11.58
CA GLN A 456 0.21 -10.63 -10.51
C GLN A 456 1.73 -10.78 -10.34
N GLU A 457 2.48 -10.94 -11.43
CA GLU A 457 3.94 -11.04 -11.41
C GLU A 457 4.63 -9.78 -10.88
N LYS A 458 4.04 -8.61 -11.07
CA LYS A 458 4.58 -7.33 -10.59
C LYS A 458 4.26 -7.06 -9.11
N VAL A 459 3.08 -7.45 -8.63
CA VAL A 459 2.63 -7.10 -7.27
C VAL A 459 2.78 -8.23 -6.25
N GLU A 460 2.65 -9.51 -6.66
CA GLU A 460 2.72 -10.67 -5.76
C GLU A 460 4.18 -11.06 -5.45
N ARG A 461 4.94 -10.11 -4.94
CA ARG A 461 6.36 -10.25 -4.58
C ARG A 461 6.59 -9.87 -3.12
N PRO A 462 7.67 -10.36 -2.51
CA PRO A 462 8.10 -9.83 -1.21
C PRO A 462 8.26 -8.30 -1.28
N TYR A 463 7.87 -7.62 -0.21
CA TYR A 463 8.01 -6.16 -0.13
C TYR A 463 9.48 -5.75 -0.21
N GLU A 464 9.79 -4.86 -1.12
CA GLU A 464 11.08 -4.18 -1.26
C GLU A 464 10.91 -2.72 -0.85
N LYS A 465 11.80 -2.26 0.02
CA LYS A 465 11.82 -0.87 0.49
C LYS A 465 12.52 -0.01 -0.57
N PRO A 466 12.02 1.21 -0.87
CA PRO A 466 12.72 2.15 -1.75
C PRO A 466 14.14 2.44 -1.27
N GLY A 467 15.06 2.73 -2.19
CA GLY A 467 16.41 3.15 -1.87
C GLY A 467 16.45 4.55 -1.21
N HIS A 468 17.57 4.88 -0.55
CA HIS A 468 17.73 6.16 0.14
C HIS A 468 17.51 7.37 -0.79
N ASP A 469 18.08 7.34 -2.00
CA ASP A 469 17.96 8.44 -2.96
C ASP A 469 16.51 8.65 -3.42
N GLU A 470 15.77 7.57 -3.64
CA GLU A 470 14.35 7.62 -3.96
C GLU A 470 13.53 8.20 -2.80
N GLN A 471 13.83 7.78 -1.56
CA GLN A 471 13.18 8.31 -0.35
C GLN A 471 13.44 9.81 -0.18
N MET A 472 14.68 10.25 -0.39
CA MET A 472 15.03 11.67 -0.32
C MET A 472 14.38 12.48 -1.43
N ARG A 473 14.24 11.94 -2.63
CA ARG A 473 13.54 12.58 -3.75
C ARG A 473 12.05 12.75 -3.43
N ILE A 474 11.39 11.70 -2.93
CA ILE A 474 9.98 11.75 -2.50
C ILE A 474 9.80 12.82 -1.40
N LEU A 475 10.69 12.84 -0.40
CA LEU A 475 10.64 13.83 0.67
C LEU A 475 10.87 15.26 0.15
N GLY A 476 11.81 15.44 -0.79
CA GLY A 476 12.05 16.71 -1.47
C GLY A 476 10.78 17.21 -2.17
N LYS A 477 10.11 16.36 -2.94
CA LYS A 477 8.87 16.69 -3.64
C LYS A 477 7.69 17.02 -2.69
N LEU A 478 7.60 16.37 -1.56
CA LEU A 478 6.63 16.73 -0.52
C LEU A 478 6.97 18.07 0.15
N ASN A 479 8.26 18.37 0.37
CA ASN A 479 8.70 19.67 0.85
C ASN A 479 8.31 20.79 -0.11
N GLU A 480 8.59 20.62 -1.42
CA GLU A 480 8.21 21.56 -2.48
C GLU A 480 6.70 21.82 -2.48
N ALA A 481 5.90 20.77 -2.43
CA ALA A 481 4.44 20.86 -2.47
C ALA A 481 3.88 21.61 -1.25
N GLU A 482 4.25 21.19 -0.03
CA GLU A 482 3.73 21.76 1.22
C GLU A 482 4.21 23.20 1.44
N ALA A 483 5.49 23.49 1.18
CA ALA A 483 6.05 24.81 1.38
C ALA A 483 5.44 25.83 0.41
N PHE A 484 5.19 25.44 -0.85
CA PHE A 484 4.51 26.31 -1.81
C PHE A 484 3.08 26.67 -1.37
N GLU A 485 2.28 25.67 -0.93
CA GLU A 485 0.93 25.92 -0.41
C GLU A 485 0.95 26.82 0.84
N THR A 486 1.86 26.54 1.78
CA THR A 486 2.03 27.34 3.01
C THR A 486 2.44 28.76 2.70
N PHE A 487 3.36 28.94 1.74
CA PHE A 487 3.82 30.24 1.29
C PHE A 487 2.65 31.06 0.69
N LEU A 488 1.88 30.50 -0.22
CA LEU A 488 0.72 31.15 -0.82
C LEU A 488 -0.34 31.50 0.23
N GLN A 489 -0.55 30.61 1.21
CA GLN A 489 -1.50 30.85 2.31
C GLN A 489 -1.10 32.06 3.15
N THR A 490 0.21 32.23 3.36
CA THR A 490 0.75 33.31 4.21
C THR A 490 0.80 34.65 3.50
N LYS A 491 1.18 34.66 2.22
CA LYS A 491 1.43 35.89 1.46
C LYS A 491 0.21 36.40 0.71
N TYR A 492 -0.68 35.52 0.26
CA TYR A 492 -1.84 35.83 -0.58
C TYR A 492 -3.15 35.38 0.10
N VAL A 493 -3.36 35.85 1.33
CA VAL A 493 -4.51 35.47 2.16
C VAL A 493 -5.84 35.75 1.45
N GLY A 494 -6.76 34.79 1.45
CA GLY A 494 -8.11 34.92 0.89
C GLY A 494 -8.19 34.91 -0.64
N GLN A 495 -7.08 34.86 -1.36
CA GLN A 495 -7.12 34.72 -2.82
C GLN A 495 -7.39 33.26 -3.22
N LYS A 496 -8.33 33.07 -4.17
CA LYS A 496 -8.69 31.74 -4.67
C LYS A 496 -7.50 31.09 -5.37
N ARG A 497 -7.14 29.86 -4.94
CA ARG A 497 -6.07 29.05 -5.53
C ARG A 497 -6.39 27.57 -5.61
N PHE A 498 -7.44 27.08 -4.92
CA PHE A 498 -7.83 25.68 -4.79
C PHE A 498 -6.68 24.78 -4.31
N SER A 499 -6.29 25.00 -3.06
CA SER A 499 -5.14 24.37 -2.41
C SER A 499 -5.10 22.84 -2.57
N LEU A 500 -3.86 22.31 -2.72
CA LEU A 500 -3.56 20.89 -2.75
C LEU A 500 -3.39 20.28 -1.35
N GLU A 501 -3.41 21.09 -0.27
CA GLU A 501 -3.16 20.64 1.09
C GLU A 501 -4.07 19.45 1.48
N GLY A 502 -3.45 18.35 1.88
CA GLY A 502 -4.07 17.06 2.14
C GLY A 502 -3.95 16.04 0.99
N GLY A 503 -3.51 16.47 -0.19
CA GLY A 503 -3.25 15.64 -1.37
C GLY A 503 -1.84 15.84 -1.96
N GLU A 504 -0.87 16.28 -1.16
CA GLU A 504 0.49 16.65 -1.59
C GLU A 504 1.21 15.50 -2.31
N SER A 505 0.86 14.25 -2.03
CA SER A 505 1.43 13.06 -2.68
C SER A 505 1.17 12.98 -4.20
N VAL A 506 0.29 13.81 -4.75
CA VAL A 506 0.16 13.99 -6.21
C VAL A 506 1.47 14.45 -6.85
N ILE A 507 2.27 15.27 -6.16
CA ILE A 507 3.52 15.80 -6.70
C ILE A 507 4.59 14.71 -6.85
N PRO A 508 4.94 13.92 -5.82
CA PRO A 508 5.84 12.77 -6.02
C PRO A 508 5.27 11.70 -6.96
N LEU A 509 3.94 11.53 -7.06
CA LEU A 509 3.32 10.63 -8.04
C LEU A 509 3.61 11.06 -9.48
N LEU A 510 3.40 12.34 -9.79
CA LEU A 510 3.68 12.91 -11.11
C LEU A 510 5.17 12.91 -11.41
N ASP A 511 6.00 13.24 -10.42
CA ASP A 511 7.45 13.19 -10.55
C ASP A 511 7.91 11.79 -10.96
N GLU A 512 7.42 10.73 -10.32
CA GLU A 512 7.77 9.35 -10.66
C GLU A 512 7.37 8.98 -12.09
N ILE A 513 6.13 9.31 -12.50
CA ILE A 513 5.65 9.05 -13.85
C ILE A 513 6.50 9.79 -14.90
N LEU A 514 6.95 11.01 -14.60
CA LEU A 514 7.78 11.79 -15.50
C LEU A 514 9.23 11.29 -15.54
N GLN A 515 9.79 10.81 -14.42
CA GLN A 515 11.07 10.12 -14.36
C GLN A 515 11.09 8.93 -15.33
N ASP A 516 10.06 8.08 -15.21
CA ASP A 516 9.90 6.89 -16.06
C ASP A 516 9.70 7.27 -17.55
N ALA A 517 8.89 8.31 -17.83
CA ALA A 517 8.65 8.80 -19.19
C ALA A 517 9.93 9.35 -19.83
N ALA A 518 10.75 10.10 -19.06
CA ALA A 518 12.04 10.61 -19.52
C ALA A 518 13.04 9.48 -19.74
N THR A 519 13.08 8.48 -18.84
CA THR A 519 13.94 7.30 -18.96
C THR A 519 13.56 6.45 -20.17
N ALA A 520 12.28 6.32 -20.48
CA ALA A 520 11.75 5.65 -21.67
C ALA A 520 11.88 6.48 -22.97
N GLU A 521 12.47 7.69 -22.89
CA GLU A 521 12.72 8.58 -24.05
C GLU A 521 11.45 8.90 -24.85
N LEU A 522 10.33 9.15 -24.15
CA LEU A 522 9.10 9.58 -24.82
C LEU A 522 9.24 10.99 -25.39
N ASP A 523 8.48 11.30 -26.44
CA ASP A 523 8.50 12.62 -27.10
C ASP A 523 7.92 13.74 -26.22
N GLY A 524 7.11 13.42 -25.22
CA GLY A 524 6.53 14.39 -24.29
C GLY A 524 5.42 13.85 -23.44
N VAL A 525 5.02 14.62 -22.44
CA VAL A 525 3.90 14.35 -21.55
C VAL A 525 2.89 15.49 -21.66
N GLY A 526 1.61 15.15 -21.91
CA GLY A 526 0.50 16.08 -21.84
C GLY A 526 -0.31 15.86 -20.57
N ILE A 527 -0.55 16.92 -19.80
CA ILE A 527 -1.34 16.87 -18.56
C ILE A 527 -2.64 17.65 -18.76
N GLY A 528 -3.77 17.04 -18.38
CA GLY A 528 -5.08 17.69 -18.29
C GLY A 528 -5.61 17.56 -16.86
N MET A 529 -6.02 18.65 -16.23
CA MET A 529 -6.50 18.63 -14.85
C MET A 529 -7.48 19.76 -14.55
N ALA A 530 -8.28 19.55 -13.51
CA ALA A 530 -9.12 20.57 -12.91
C ALA A 530 -8.28 21.62 -12.14
N HIS A 531 -8.95 22.50 -11.40
CA HIS A 531 -8.31 23.61 -10.69
C HIS A 531 -7.57 23.21 -9.41
N ARG A 532 -7.98 22.14 -8.70
CA ARG A 532 -7.36 21.75 -7.42
C ARG A 532 -5.93 21.26 -7.61
N GLY A 533 -4.99 21.91 -6.88
CA GLY A 533 -3.56 21.60 -6.96
C GLY A 533 -2.88 22.09 -8.24
N ARG A 534 -3.61 22.75 -9.13
CA ARG A 534 -3.07 23.15 -10.44
C ARG A 534 -1.86 24.05 -10.35
N LEU A 535 -1.88 25.05 -9.45
CA LEU A 535 -0.74 25.95 -9.27
C LEU A 535 0.53 25.20 -8.81
N ASN A 536 0.35 24.20 -7.96
CA ASN A 536 1.43 23.34 -7.48
C ASN A 536 2.00 22.48 -8.62
N VAL A 537 1.13 21.91 -9.46
CA VAL A 537 1.55 21.12 -10.65
C VAL A 537 2.24 22.03 -11.68
N LEU A 538 1.74 23.26 -11.90
CA LEU A 538 2.35 24.22 -12.82
C LEU A 538 3.81 24.51 -12.45
N THR A 539 4.12 24.71 -11.16
CA THR A 539 5.48 25.04 -10.69
C THR A 539 6.37 23.80 -10.53
N ASN A 540 5.94 22.83 -9.73
CA ASN A 540 6.81 21.75 -9.28
C ASN A 540 6.90 20.58 -10.29
N ILE A 541 6.06 20.59 -11.33
CA ILE A 541 6.00 19.53 -12.36
C ILE A 541 6.18 20.09 -13.78
N ALA A 542 5.43 21.14 -14.13
CA ALA A 542 5.38 21.64 -15.51
C ALA A 542 6.34 22.79 -15.80
N GLY A 543 7.23 23.15 -14.85
CA GLY A 543 8.34 24.05 -15.06
C GLY A 543 8.01 25.57 -15.06
N LYS A 544 6.80 25.96 -14.63
CA LYS A 544 6.45 27.37 -14.46
C LYS A 544 7.18 27.94 -13.24
N THR A 545 7.82 29.08 -13.36
CA THR A 545 8.59 29.65 -12.26
C THR A 545 7.70 30.24 -11.16
N TYR A 546 8.18 30.23 -9.90
CA TYR A 546 7.45 30.87 -8.79
C TYR A 546 7.18 32.33 -9.05
N GLY A 547 8.14 33.06 -9.62
CA GLY A 547 7.98 34.46 -9.99
C GLY A 547 6.86 34.73 -11.01
N GLN A 548 6.64 33.80 -11.96
CA GLN A 548 5.49 33.89 -12.88
C GLN A 548 4.17 33.74 -12.13
N ILE A 549 4.08 32.76 -11.23
CA ILE A 549 2.86 32.56 -10.39
C ILE A 549 2.62 33.77 -9.49
N PHE A 550 3.65 34.32 -8.84
CA PHE A 550 3.47 35.47 -7.94
C PHE A 550 3.01 36.72 -8.69
N ARG A 551 3.54 36.98 -9.90
CA ARG A 551 3.03 38.07 -10.76
C ARG A 551 1.56 37.92 -11.13
N GLU A 552 1.10 36.69 -11.35
CA GLU A 552 -0.33 36.42 -11.60
C GLU A 552 -1.20 36.70 -10.36
N PHE A 553 -0.70 36.46 -9.16
CA PHE A 553 -1.37 36.82 -7.91
C PHE A 553 -1.46 38.32 -7.71
N GLU A 554 -0.47 39.07 -8.17
CA GLU A 554 -0.39 40.53 -8.02
C GLU A 554 -1.03 41.31 -9.18
N GLY A 555 -1.56 40.62 -10.19
CA GLY A 555 -2.19 41.25 -11.33
C GLY A 555 -1.23 42.00 -12.28
N THR A 556 0.07 41.70 -12.17
CA THR A 556 1.15 42.31 -12.96
C THR A 556 1.57 41.41 -14.12
N GLN A 557 0.60 40.87 -14.84
CA GLN A 557 0.88 39.98 -15.97
C GLN A 557 1.63 40.74 -17.09
N ASP A 558 2.54 40.06 -17.76
CA ASP A 558 3.21 40.59 -18.94
C ASP A 558 2.13 40.88 -20.03
N PRO A 559 1.98 42.14 -20.50
CA PRO A 559 1.03 42.48 -21.56
C PRO A 559 1.28 41.75 -22.89
N LYS A 560 2.48 41.16 -23.04
CA LYS A 560 2.89 40.35 -24.20
C LYS A 560 2.68 38.85 -23.99
N SER A 561 2.27 38.41 -22.79
CA SER A 561 1.96 36.99 -22.58
C SER A 561 0.68 36.64 -23.32
N VAL A 562 0.79 35.70 -24.20
CA VAL A 562 -0.26 35.27 -25.14
C VAL A 562 -1.45 34.61 -24.42
N GLN A 563 -1.31 34.30 -23.13
CA GLN A 563 -2.34 33.65 -22.31
C GLN A 563 -3.13 34.63 -21.44
N GLY A 564 -2.99 35.93 -21.62
CA GLY A 564 -3.50 36.97 -20.73
C GLY A 564 -4.83 37.59 -21.11
N SER A 565 -5.79 36.90 -21.67
CA SER A 565 -7.10 37.47 -22.06
C SER A 565 -8.08 37.64 -20.89
N GLY A 566 -7.59 37.77 -19.64
CA GLY A 566 -8.45 38.01 -18.48
C GLY A 566 -9.02 36.77 -17.79
N ASP A 567 -8.55 35.59 -18.17
CA ASP A 567 -8.94 34.35 -17.46
C ASP A 567 -8.23 34.23 -16.09
N VAL A 568 -8.80 33.42 -15.21
CA VAL A 568 -8.29 33.22 -13.86
C VAL A 568 -7.05 32.36 -13.84
N LYS A 569 -6.10 32.66 -12.95
CA LYS A 569 -4.80 31.98 -12.86
C LYS A 569 -4.85 30.44 -12.76
N TYR A 570 -5.89 29.89 -12.17
CA TYR A 570 -6.07 28.44 -12.02
C TYR A 570 -6.71 27.75 -13.24
N HIS A 571 -6.90 28.46 -14.35
CA HIS A 571 -7.28 27.90 -15.65
C HIS A 571 -6.13 27.89 -16.66
N LEU A 572 -5.07 28.67 -16.42
CA LEU A 572 -3.96 28.81 -17.34
C LEU A 572 -3.19 27.50 -17.51
N GLY A 573 -2.70 27.28 -18.73
CA GLY A 573 -1.78 26.21 -19.08
C GLY A 573 -0.34 26.65 -19.07
N THR A 574 0.58 25.72 -19.39
CA THR A 574 2.00 26.00 -19.60
C THR A 574 2.65 24.92 -20.45
N GLU A 575 3.77 25.24 -21.04
CA GLU A 575 4.72 24.30 -21.62
C GLU A 575 6.07 24.47 -20.94
N GLY A 576 6.71 23.37 -20.60
CA GLY A 576 8.01 23.38 -19.93
C GLY A 576 8.80 22.12 -20.23
N ILE A 577 9.94 21.99 -19.57
CA ILE A 577 10.81 20.83 -19.68
C ILE A 577 11.01 20.27 -18.28
N PHE A 578 10.70 18.98 -18.11
CA PHE A 578 11.04 18.24 -16.91
C PHE A 578 12.45 17.62 -17.07
N THR A 579 13.22 17.64 -16.00
CA THR A 579 14.56 17.01 -15.95
C THR A 579 14.53 15.90 -14.90
N SER A 580 14.83 14.68 -15.32
CA SER A 580 14.90 13.53 -14.40
C SER A 580 16.13 13.57 -13.49
N ALA A 581 16.13 12.76 -12.44
CA ALA A 581 17.27 12.59 -11.54
C ALA A 581 18.55 12.12 -12.27
N GLU A 582 18.39 11.41 -13.39
CA GLU A 582 19.48 10.97 -14.27
C GLU A 582 19.94 12.04 -15.28
N GLY A 583 19.33 13.23 -15.26
CA GLY A 583 19.63 14.34 -16.17
C GLY A 583 18.97 14.21 -17.56
N LYS A 584 18.07 13.24 -17.77
CA LYS A 584 17.28 13.14 -19.01
C LYS A 584 16.15 14.17 -18.98
N THR A 585 15.83 14.75 -20.13
CA THR A 585 14.81 15.79 -20.24
C THR A 585 13.64 15.34 -21.07
N ILE A 586 12.43 15.77 -20.70
CA ILE A 586 11.21 15.52 -21.46
C ILE A 586 10.31 16.77 -21.48
N PRO A 587 9.75 17.14 -22.66
CA PRO A 587 8.76 18.21 -22.75
C PRO A 587 7.47 17.85 -21.97
N VAL A 588 6.99 18.78 -21.15
CA VAL A 588 5.73 18.66 -20.42
C VAL A 588 4.82 19.80 -20.78
N SER A 589 3.58 19.49 -21.17
CA SER A 589 2.55 20.49 -21.44
C SER A 589 1.35 20.27 -20.53
N LEU A 590 0.91 21.33 -19.84
CA LEU A 590 -0.34 21.33 -19.09
C LEU A 590 -1.37 22.14 -19.85
N ALA A 591 -2.43 21.46 -20.31
CA ALA A 591 -3.47 22.10 -21.11
C ALA A 591 -4.25 23.12 -20.29
N ALA A 592 -4.58 24.28 -20.84
CA ALA A 592 -5.53 25.22 -20.26
C ALA A 592 -6.91 24.54 -20.10
N ASN A 593 -7.68 24.90 -19.09
CA ASN A 593 -9.02 24.33 -18.86
C ASN A 593 -10.03 25.41 -18.44
N PRO A 594 -11.33 25.24 -18.73
CA PRO A 594 -12.39 26.05 -18.16
C PRO A 594 -12.83 25.52 -16.79
N SER A 595 -13.76 26.22 -16.12
CA SER A 595 -14.42 25.74 -14.91
C SER A 595 -15.34 24.52 -15.14
N HIS A 596 -15.63 24.15 -16.39
CA HIS A 596 -16.41 22.97 -16.73
C HIS A 596 -15.57 21.69 -16.51
N LEU A 597 -15.80 21.03 -15.38
CA LEU A 597 -15.03 19.85 -14.99
C LEU A 597 -15.10 18.76 -16.05
N GLU A 598 -13.96 18.07 -16.28
CA GLU A 598 -13.75 16.93 -17.17
C GLU A 598 -13.77 17.23 -18.68
N THR A 599 -14.14 18.44 -19.12
CA THR A 599 -14.12 18.77 -20.55
C THR A 599 -12.70 18.81 -21.13
N VAL A 600 -11.71 19.16 -20.32
CA VAL A 600 -10.28 19.14 -20.72
C VAL A 600 -9.77 17.74 -21.08
N ASN A 601 -10.41 16.69 -20.61
CA ASN A 601 -10.02 15.31 -20.90
C ASN A 601 -9.98 15.03 -22.40
N SER A 602 -11.09 15.30 -23.07
CA SER A 602 -11.22 15.10 -24.52
C SER A 602 -10.31 16.05 -25.30
N VAL A 603 -10.13 17.27 -24.83
CA VAL A 603 -9.23 18.26 -25.43
C VAL A 603 -7.78 17.77 -25.37
N LEU A 604 -7.29 17.35 -24.19
CA LEU A 604 -5.94 16.82 -24.04
C LEU A 604 -5.73 15.58 -24.92
N GLN A 605 -6.67 14.64 -24.89
CA GLN A 605 -6.57 13.42 -25.70
C GLN A 605 -6.52 13.74 -27.20
N GLY A 606 -7.26 14.77 -27.64
CA GLY A 606 -7.18 15.29 -29.00
C GLY A 606 -5.83 15.90 -29.33
N ILE A 607 -5.24 16.67 -28.44
CA ILE A 607 -3.89 17.26 -28.58
C ILE A 607 -2.85 16.14 -28.71
N VAL A 608 -2.89 15.16 -27.81
CA VAL A 608 -1.97 14.00 -27.83
C VAL A 608 -2.12 13.22 -29.13
N ARG A 609 -3.37 12.97 -29.59
CA ARG A 609 -3.61 12.29 -30.85
C ARG A 609 -3.05 13.09 -32.04
N ALA A 610 -3.22 14.38 -32.07
CA ALA A 610 -2.67 15.23 -33.15
C ALA A 610 -1.13 15.17 -33.17
N LYS A 611 -0.46 15.22 -32.03
CA LYS A 611 0.99 15.05 -31.92
C LYS A 611 1.45 13.68 -32.42
N GLN A 612 0.71 12.62 -32.10
CA GLN A 612 1.00 11.25 -32.55
C GLN A 612 0.71 11.02 -34.04
N ASP A 613 -0.29 11.70 -34.63
CA ASP A 613 -0.60 11.60 -36.06
C ASP A 613 0.51 12.19 -36.97
N LEU A 614 1.42 12.99 -36.39
CA LEU A 614 2.63 13.47 -37.07
C LEU A 614 3.78 12.43 -37.07
N LYS A 615 3.60 11.31 -36.40
CA LYS A 615 4.56 10.20 -36.32
C LYS A 615 4.08 8.99 -37.12
N PRO A 616 4.93 7.98 -37.34
CA PRO A 616 4.49 6.74 -37.98
C PRO A 616 3.28 6.10 -37.25
N ILE A 617 2.36 5.53 -38.05
CA ILE A 617 1.12 4.94 -37.50
C ILE A 617 1.43 3.89 -36.44
N GLY A 618 0.78 4.02 -35.27
CA GLY A 618 0.94 3.10 -34.14
C GLY A 618 2.05 3.49 -33.17
N THR A 619 2.69 4.64 -33.37
CA THR A 619 3.70 5.19 -32.46
C THR A 619 2.99 6.00 -31.36
N PHE A 620 3.11 5.55 -30.08
CA PHE A 620 2.44 6.18 -28.92
C PHE A 620 3.46 6.76 -27.95
N THR A 621 4.30 7.67 -28.46
CA THR A 621 5.43 8.28 -27.71
C THR A 621 5.07 9.57 -26.96
N THR A 622 3.83 10.04 -27.05
CA THR A 622 3.33 11.12 -26.19
C THR A 622 2.43 10.51 -25.13
N LEU A 623 2.74 10.76 -23.83
CA LEU A 623 1.99 10.23 -22.69
C LEU A 623 0.89 11.19 -22.27
N PRO A 624 -0.39 10.84 -22.31
CA PRO A 624 -1.45 11.62 -21.67
C PRO A 624 -1.60 11.26 -20.20
N VAL A 625 -1.68 12.27 -19.34
CA VAL A 625 -2.01 12.15 -17.91
C VAL A 625 -3.23 13.03 -17.62
N LEU A 626 -4.30 12.42 -17.12
CA LEU A 626 -5.53 13.12 -16.72
C LEU A 626 -5.72 13.07 -15.22
N ILE A 627 -5.95 14.23 -14.61
CA ILE A 627 -6.15 14.36 -13.16
C ILE A 627 -7.58 14.81 -12.89
N HIS A 628 -8.35 13.97 -12.21
CA HIS A 628 -9.78 14.08 -11.94
C HIS A 628 -10.05 14.41 -10.47
N GLY A 629 -11.20 15.01 -10.17
CA GLY A 629 -11.80 14.93 -8.85
C GLY A 629 -12.71 13.70 -8.74
N ASP A 630 -12.85 13.11 -7.55
CA ASP A 630 -13.63 11.88 -7.34
C ASP A 630 -15.11 12.00 -7.74
N ALA A 631 -15.77 13.04 -7.32
CA ALA A 631 -17.18 13.30 -7.67
C ALA A 631 -17.36 13.57 -9.18
N ALA A 632 -16.40 14.25 -9.81
CA ALA A 632 -16.42 14.53 -11.24
C ALA A 632 -16.16 13.26 -12.06
N MET A 633 -15.19 12.44 -11.68
CA MET A 633 -14.90 11.14 -12.31
C MET A 633 -16.14 10.24 -12.34
N ALA A 634 -16.84 10.13 -11.22
CA ALA A 634 -18.04 9.30 -11.11
C ALA A 634 -19.28 9.90 -11.79
N GLY A 635 -19.43 11.24 -11.78
CA GLY A 635 -20.70 11.89 -12.10
C GLY A 635 -20.79 12.59 -13.45
N GLN A 636 -19.66 12.94 -14.07
CA GLN A 636 -19.65 13.65 -15.36
C GLN A 636 -19.73 12.68 -16.53
N GLY A 637 -20.83 12.73 -17.32
CA GLY A 637 -21.06 11.84 -18.47
C GLY A 637 -19.92 11.83 -19.48
N VAL A 638 -19.24 12.96 -19.68
CA VAL A 638 -18.10 13.09 -20.60
C VAL A 638 -16.93 12.15 -20.25
N VAL A 639 -16.77 11.79 -18.98
CA VAL A 639 -15.74 10.82 -18.53
C VAL A 639 -16.03 9.45 -19.12
N LEU A 640 -17.24 8.93 -18.91
CA LEU A 640 -17.62 7.61 -19.43
C LEU A 640 -17.61 7.57 -20.97
N GLU A 641 -18.06 8.63 -21.62
CA GLU A 641 -18.00 8.75 -23.08
C GLU A 641 -16.55 8.74 -23.59
N GLY A 642 -15.63 9.46 -22.92
CA GLY A 642 -14.21 9.46 -23.24
C GLY A 642 -13.58 8.08 -23.05
N LEU A 643 -13.88 7.40 -21.94
CA LEU A 643 -13.42 6.03 -21.68
C LEU A 643 -13.89 5.06 -22.76
N GLN A 644 -15.17 5.15 -23.19
CA GLN A 644 -15.71 4.30 -24.28
C GLN A 644 -15.01 4.53 -25.62
N MET A 645 -14.46 5.73 -25.87
CA MET A 645 -13.72 6.02 -27.09
C MET A 645 -12.24 5.61 -27.03
N SER A 646 -11.66 5.39 -25.86
CA SER A 646 -10.20 5.29 -25.64
C SER A 646 -9.49 4.22 -26.48
N GLN A 647 -10.17 3.11 -26.81
CA GLN A 647 -9.61 2.01 -27.61
C GLN A 647 -10.12 1.95 -29.06
N LEU A 648 -11.03 2.84 -29.45
CA LEU A 648 -11.50 2.90 -30.80
C LEU A 648 -10.38 3.35 -31.75
N ARG A 649 -10.30 2.72 -32.93
CA ARG A 649 -9.23 2.99 -33.93
C ARG A 649 -9.07 4.48 -34.27
N GLY A 650 -10.18 5.22 -34.33
CA GLY A 650 -10.16 6.65 -34.63
C GLY A 650 -9.67 7.53 -33.48
N TYR A 651 -9.68 7.04 -32.24
CA TYR A 651 -9.45 7.85 -31.02
C TYR A 651 -8.31 7.39 -30.16
N ARG A 652 -7.91 6.12 -30.23
CA ARG A 652 -6.86 5.55 -29.39
C ARG A 652 -5.55 6.33 -29.47
N ILE A 653 -4.91 6.48 -28.31
CA ILE A 653 -3.67 7.25 -28.12
C ILE A 653 -2.60 6.45 -27.35
N GLY A 654 -2.77 5.13 -27.27
CA GLY A 654 -1.84 4.25 -26.56
C GLY A 654 -2.04 4.23 -25.05
N GLY A 655 -3.26 4.55 -24.58
CA GLY A 655 -3.65 4.55 -23.17
C GLY A 655 -3.32 5.85 -22.44
N THR A 656 -4.17 6.19 -21.49
CA THR A 656 -4.08 7.37 -20.61
C THR A 656 -3.80 6.91 -19.19
N VAL A 657 -2.94 7.62 -18.47
CA VAL A 657 -2.82 7.49 -17.01
C VAL A 657 -3.82 8.43 -16.36
N HIS A 658 -4.84 7.86 -15.72
CA HIS A 658 -5.87 8.60 -15.00
C HIS A 658 -5.50 8.65 -13.52
N ILE A 659 -5.47 9.83 -12.91
CA ILE A 659 -5.22 10.06 -11.49
C ILE A 659 -6.44 10.73 -10.91
N VAL A 660 -7.08 10.11 -9.93
CA VAL A 660 -8.22 10.69 -9.21
C VAL A 660 -7.73 11.25 -7.88
N ILE A 661 -7.77 12.57 -7.72
CA ILE A 661 -7.56 13.21 -6.40
C ILE A 661 -8.84 13.03 -5.61
N ASN A 662 -8.92 11.91 -4.89
CA ASN A 662 -10.10 11.53 -4.14
C ASN A 662 -10.04 12.11 -2.73
N ASN A 663 -10.53 13.33 -2.57
CA ASN A 663 -10.58 14.00 -1.27
C ASN A 663 -11.85 13.70 -0.46
N GLN A 664 -12.64 12.73 -0.89
CA GLN A 664 -13.81 12.16 -0.20
C GLN A 664 -14.96 13.16 0.02
N VAL A 665 -15.00 14.26 -0.74
CA VAL A 665 -16.09 15.24 -0.70
C VAL A 665 -16.20 15.97 -2.04
N GLY A 666 -17.38 15.93 -2.67
CA GLY A 666 -17.71 16.71 -3.87
C GLY A 666 -18.35 18.03 -3.49
N PHE A 667 -17.58 19.12 -3.45
CA PHE A 667 -17.96 20.41 -2.90
C PHE A 667 -18.42 20.28 -1.43
N THR A 668 -19.71 19.97 -1.18
CA THR A 668 -20.29 19.72 0.15
C THR A 668 -20.97 18.35 0.25
N THR A 669 -20.90 17.51 -0.80
CA THR A 669 -21.59 16.22 -0.87
C THR A 669 -20.62 15.09 -0.56
N LEU A 670 -20.94 14.26 0.43
CA LEU A 670 -20.18 13.06 0.78
C LEU A 670 -20.43 11.94 -0.23
N PRO A 671 -19.52 10.96 -0.36
CA PRO A 671 -19.62 9.85 -1.31
C PRO A 671 -20.94 9.08 -1.23
N GLU A 672 -21.46 8.82 -0.02
CA GLU A 672 -22.69 8.06 0.23
C GLU A 672 -23.96 8.75 -0.33
N ALA A 673 -23.92 10.08 -0.48
CA ALA A 673 -24.99 10.86 -1.09
C ALA A 673 -24.72 11.21 -2.56
N SER A 674 -23.53 10.89 -3.08
CA SER A 674 -23.07 11.25 -4.42
C SER A 674 -23.16 10.12 -5.42
N ARG A 675 -22.89 8.88 -5.00
CA ARG A 675 -22.82 7.71 -5.89
C ARG A 675 -23.25 6.43 -5.18
N THR A 676 -23.74 5.46 -5.98
CA THR A 676 -24.07 4.09 -5.50
C THR A 676 -22.89 3.12 -5.63
N SER A 677 -21.92 3.41 -6.49
CA SER A 677 -20.71 2.61 -6.66
C SER A 677 -19.81 2.70 -5.43
N VAL A 678 -19.07 1.62 -5.14
CA VAL A 678 -18.12 1.57 -4.01
C VAL A 678 -17.03 2.64 -4.19
N TYR A 679 -16.46 2.71 -5.38
CA TYR A 679 -15.41 3.67 -5.73
C TYR A 679 -15.86 4.64 -6.81
N ALA A 680 -15.29 5.84 -6.81
CA ALA A 680 -15.48 6.80 -7.89
C ALA A 680 -14.94 6.28 -9.23
N THR A 681 -13.98 5.39 -9.17
CA THR A 681 -13.26 4.80 -10.31
C THR A 681 -13.95 3.58 -10.93
N ASP A 682 -15.07 3.12 -10.37
CA ASP A 682 -15.82 1.96 -10.90
C ASP A 682 -16.23 2.12 -12.38
N VAL A 683 -16.37 3.34 -12.85
CA VAL A 683 -16.63 3.66 -14.26
C VAL A 683 -15.55 3.12 -15.22
N ALA A 684 -14.31 3.00 -14.75
CA ALA A 684 -13.18 2.49 -15.55
C ALA A 684 -13.22 0.96 -15.75
N LYS A 685 -13.99 0.24 -14.95
CA LYS A 685 -14.23 -1.21 -15.16
C LYS A 685 -14.91 -1.51 -16.49
N THR A 686 -15.66 -0.55 -17.04
CA THR A 686 -16.35 -0.68 -18.34
C THR A 686 -15.37 -0.88 -19.50
N ILE A 687 -14.16 -0.38 -19.39
CA ILE A 687 -13.08 -0.53 -20.38
C ILE A 687 -12.00 -1.52 -19.94
N GLN A 688 -12.24 -2.23 -18.85
CA GLN A 688 -11.32 -3.23 -18.29
C GLN A 688 -9.94 -2.63 -17.93
N ALA A 689 -9.91 -1.40 -17.44
CA ALA A 689 -8.69 -0.79 -16.94
C ALA A 689 -8.36 -1.30 -15.53
N PRO A 690 -7.08 -1.58 -15.20
CA PRO A 690 -6.69 -1.83 -13.81
C PRO A 690 -6.82 -0.56 -12.97
N ILE A 691 -7.21 -0.72 -11.70
CA ILE A 691 -7.45 0.38 -10.77
C ILE A 691 -6.61 0.15 -9.51
N TRP A 692 -5.72 1.09 -9.19
CA TRP A 692 -4.99 1.13 -7.94
C TRP A 692 -5.58 2.18 -7.00
N HIS A 693 -6.10 1.75 -5.86
CA HIS A 693 -6.50 2.64 -4.77
C HIS A 693 -5.31 2.79 -3.82
N VAL A 694 -4.86 4.00 -3.58
CA VAL A 694 -3.68 4.23 -2.74
C VAL A 694 -3.93 5.31 -1.71
N ASN A 695 -3.48 5.06 -0.48
CA ASN A 695 -3.54 6.04 0.61
C ASN A 695 -2.54 7.18 0.35
N GLY A 696 -3.04 8.42 0.26
CA GLY A 696 -2.23 9.61 0.04
C GLY A 696 -1.21 9.90 1.15
N ASP A 697 -1.36 9.31 2.33
CA ASP A 697 -0.39 9.43 3.44
C ASP A 697 0.79 8.44 3.34
N ASP A 698 0.80 7.56 2.33
CA ASP A 698 1.92 6.65 2.04
C ASP A 698 2.58 7.02 0.70
N PRO A 699 3.47 8.03 0.67
CA PRO A 699 4.06 8.52 -0.56
C PRO A 699 5.00 7.51 -1.24
N GLU A 700 5.58 6.54 -0.52
CA GLU A 700 6.35 5.44 -1.11
C GLU A 700 5.44 4.50 -1.91
N ALA A 701 4.27 4.17 -1.37
CA ALA A 701 3.27 3.38 -2.07
C ALA A 701 2.71 4.14 -3.30
N VAL A 702 2.50 5.46 -3.15
CA VAL A 702 2.03 6.33 -4.23
C VAL A 702 3.02 6.36 -5.40
N ALA A 703 4.31 6.55 -5.15
CA ALA A 703 5.36 6.52 -6.18
C ALA A 703 5.42 5.14 -6.86
N ARG A 704 5.40 4.05 -6.08
CA ARG A 704 5.38 2.68 -6.62
C ARG A 704 4.18 2.43 -7.53
N VAL A 705 3.00 2.91 -7.16
CA VAL A 705 1.78 2.79 -8.00
C VAL A 705 1.94 3.60 -9.29
N GLY A 706 2.55 4.78 -9.23
CA GLY A 706 2.87 5.59 -10.42
C GLY A 706 3.71 4.83 -11.44
N ARG A 707 4.80 4.20 -10.97
CA ARG A 707 5.68 3.35 -11.79
C ARG A 707 4.93 2.17 -12.42
N LEU A 708 4.15 1.43 -11.63
CA LEU A 708 3.37 0.29 -12.13
C LEU A 708 2.32 0.72 -13.16
N ALA A 709 1.68 1.85 -12.96
CA ALA A 709 0.71 2.41 -13.90
C ALA A 709 1.38 2.80 -15.23
N PHE A 710 2.53 3.46 -15.17
CA PHE A 710 3.33 3.78 -16.35
C PHE A 710 3.76 2.52 -17.09
N GLU A 711 4.33 1.54 -16.40
CA GLU A 711 4.78 0.28 -17.01
C GLU A 711 3.61 -0.48 -17.68
N PHE A 712 2.44 -0.55 -17.03
CA PHE A 712 1.25 -1.19 -17.62
C PHE A 712 0.82 -0.49 -18.90
N ARG A 713 0.70 0.84 -18.85
CA ARG A 713 0.34 1.65 -20.03
C ARG A 713 1.33 1.42 -21.18
N GLN A 714 2.62 1.44 -20.91
CA GLN A 714 3.66 1.24 -21.94
C GLN A 714 3.62 -0.17 -22.52
N ARG A 715 3.37 -1.18 -21.69
CA ARG A 715 3.32 -2.58 -22.13
C ARG A 715 2.11 -2.89 -22.99
N PHE A 716 0.94 -2.41 -22.58
CA PHE A 716 -0.35 -2.83 -23.16
C PHE A 716 -1.03 -1.74 -24.01
N ASN A 717 -0.54 -0.52 -24.01
CA ASN A 717 -1.14 0.64 -24.68
C ASN A 717 -2.63 0.81 -24.31
N LYS A 718 -2.94 0.66 -23.02
CA LYS A 718 -4.29 0.77 -22.44
C LYS A 718 -4.32 1.77 -21.30
N ASP A 719 -5.52 2.26 -21.02
CA ASP A 719 -5.77 3.15 -19.89
C ASP A 719 -5.53 2.43 -18.56
N VAL A 720 -5.12 3.20 -17.57
CA VAL A 720 -4.86 2.78 -16.20
C VAL A 720 -5.35 3.86 -15.24
N VAL A 721 -5.86 3.46 -14.09
CA VAL A 721 -6.46 4.39 -13.12
C VAL A 721 -5.78 4.28 -11.77
N ILE A 722 -5.44 5.43 -11.20
CA ILE A 722 -4.91 5.59 -9.84
C ILE A 722 -5.93 6.41 -9.04
N ASP A 723 -6.53 5.81 -8.04
CA ASP A 723 -7.40 6.46 -7.07
C ASP A 723 -6.56 6.87 -5.85
N LEU A 724 -6.08 8.10 -5.85
CA LEU A 724 -5.30 8.67 -4.76
C LEU A 724 -6.26 9.16 -3.67
N VAL A 725 -6.53 8.33 -2.67
CA VAL A 725 -7.42 8.66 -1.57
C VAL A 725 -6.71 9.57 -0.59
N CYS A 726 -7.23 10.77 -0.45
CA CYS A 726 -6.64 11.85 0.35
C CYS A 726 -7.72 12.63 1.09
N TYR A 727 -7.44 13.84 1.50
CA TYR A 727 -8.42 14.74 2.10
C TYR A 727 -8.19 16.18 1.63
N ARG A 728 -9.15 17.03 1.86
CA ARG A 728 -9.09 18.45 1.53
C ARG A 728 -8.95 19.25 2.81
N ARG A 729 -7.77 19.82 3.08
CA ARG A 729 -7.51 20.55 4.33
C ARG A 729 -8.26 21.87 4.41
N ARG A 730 -8.39 22.59 3.30
CA ARG A 730 -9.13 23.85 3.20
C ARG A 730 -10.53 23.60 2.64
N GLY A 731 -11.37 24.64 2.56
CA GLY A 731 -12.67 24.57 1.91
C GLY A 731 -12.61 24.21 0.43
N HIS A 732 -13.75 24.28 -0.24
CA HIS A 732 -13.79 24.11 -1.70
C HIS A 732 -12.85 25.12 -2.40
N ASN A 733 -12.85 26.34 -1.90
CA ASN A 733 -11.85 27.37 -2.15
C ASN A 733 -11.50 28.08 -0.82
N GLU A 734 -10.55 29.02 -0.85
CA GLU A 734 -10.02 29.67 0.35
C GLU A 734 -11.01 30.63 1.06
N GLY A 735 -12.15 30.92 0.45
CA GLY A 735 -13.25 31.69 1.05
C GLY A 735 -14.36 30.83 1.65
N ASP A 736 -14.26 29.50 1.58
CA ASP A 736 -15.25 28.54 2.06
C ASP A 736 -14.84 27.96 3.41
N ASP A 737 -15.80 27.88 4.34
CA ASP A 737 -15.61 27.20 5.63
C ASP A 737 -16.37 25.86 5.64
N PRO A 738 -15.68 24.76 5.39
CA PRO A 738 -16.30 23.44 5.27
C PRO A 738 -16.73 22.83 6.60
N SER A 739 -16.32 23.40 7.74
CA SER A 739 -16.76 22.94 9.07
C SER A 739 -18.26 23.14 9.27
N MET A 740 -18.88 24.08 8.54
CA MET A 740 -20.32 24.31 8.56
C MET A 740 -21.12 23.17 7.94
N THR A 741 -20.56 22.42 6.99
CA THR A 741 -21.24 21.33 6.27
C THR A 741 -20.75 19.94 6.64
N GLN A 742 -19.44 19.75 6.92
CA GLN A 742 -18.80 18.48 7.30
C GLN A 742 -18.02 18.62 8.63
N PRO A 743 -18.67 18.97 9.77
CA PRO A 743 -17.96 19.23 11.02
C PRO A 743 -17.14 18.04 11.55
N LEU A 744 -17.66 16.82 11.44
CA LEU A 744 -16.97 15.61 11.93
C LEU A 744 -15.70 15.33 11.12
N MET A 745 -15.80 15.42 9.80
CA MET A 745 -14.66 15.22 8.91
C MET A 745 -13.57 16.26 9.17
N TYR A 746 -13.93 17.53 9.32
CA TYR A 746 -12.97 18.60 9.53
C TYR A 746 -12.34 18.61 10.92
N ASN A 747 -13.03 18.11 11.96
CA ASN A 747 -12.38 17.82 13.25
C ASN A 747 -11.23 16.81 13.11
N LEU A 748 -11.40 15.77 12.28
CA LEU A 748 -10.33 14.81 12.00
C LEU A 748 -9.18 15.44 11.20
N ILE A 749 -9.52 16.26 10.20
CA ILE A 749 -8.54 16.94 9.34
C ILE A 749 -7.69 17.95 10.14
N GLU A 750 -8.30 18.71 11.04
CA GLU A 750 -7.60 19.68 11.89
C GLU A 750 -6.60 19.01 12.84
N ALA A 751 -7.00 17.89 13.42
CA ALA A 751 -6.14 17.11 14.30
C ALA A 751 -4.98 16.40 13.56
N LYS A 752 -5.04 16.33 12.21
CA LYS A 752 -4.13 15.55 11.40
C LYS A 752 -2.87 16.33 11.04
N ARG A 753 -1.71 15.69 11.20
CA ARG A 753 -0.41 16.19 10.71
C ARG A 753 -0.33 16.07 9.19
N SER A 754 0.49 16.91 8.55
CA SER A 754 0.71 16.85 7.10
C SER A 754 1.38 15.55 6.67
N VAL A 755 1.18 15.17 5.39
CA VAL A 755 1.82 13.98 4.78
C VAL A 755 3.33 14.02 4.93
N ARG A 756 3.94 15.16 4.60
CA ARG A 756 5.38 15.39 4.75
C ARG A 756 5.86 15.08 6.17
N ARG A 757 5.18 15.60 7.17
CA ARG A 757 5.56 15.40 8.58
C ARG A 757 5.42 13.93 8.99
N LEU A 758 4.34 13.27 8.59
CA LEU A 758 4.14 11.83 8.84
C LEU A 758 5.23 10.99 8.18
N TYR A 759 5.58 11.33 6.94
CA TYR A 759 6.62 10.62 6.20
C TYR A 759 8.01 10.82 6.81
N THR A 760 8.36 12.06 7.20
CA THR A 760 9.63 12.36 7.90
C THR A 760 9.76 11.54 9.18
N GLU A 761 8.72 11.54 10.03
CA GLU A 761 8.71 10.76 11.27
C GLU A 761 8.87 9.26 11.00
N ALA A 762 8.29 8.75 9.91
CA ALA A 762 8.46 7.35 9.50
C ALA A 762 9.90 7.07 9.03
N LEU A 763 10.50 7.92 8.21
CA LEU A 763 11.88 7.77 7.73
C LEU A 763 12.90 7.81 8.89
N VAL A 764 12.77 8.79 9.78
CA VAL A 764 13.64 8.92 10.97
C VAL A 764 13.42 7.73 11.92
N GLY A 765 12.16 7.35 12.17
CA GLY A 765 11.82 6.23 13.04
C GLY A 765 12.31 4.87 12.54
N ARG A 766 12.39 4.70 11.21
CA ARG A 766 12.98 3.50 10.57
C ARG A 766 14.52 3.56 10.49
N GLY A 767 15.12 4.74 10.74
CA GLY A 767 16.56 4.98 10.58
C GLY A 767 16.99 5.09 9.10
N ASP A 768 16.09 5.49 8.23
CA ASP A 768 16.33 5.65 6.78
C ASP A 768 17.05 6.97 6.49
N ILE A 769 16.76 8.03 7.26
CA ILE A 769 17.41 9.34 7.20
C ILE A 769 17.72 9.84 8.61
N THR A 770 18.63 10.80 8.70
CA THR A 770 18.93 11.55 9.92
C THR A 770 18.03 12.78 10.05
N GLN A 771 17.87 13.29 11.27
CA GLN A 771 17.13 14.55 11.49
C GLN A 771 17.83 15.74 10.81
N ASP A 772 19.15 15.76 10.79
CA ASP A 772 19.94 16.84 10.18
C ASP A 772 19.73 16.90 8.65
N GLU A 773 19.63 15.74 7.97
CA GLU A 773 19.35 15.69 6.52
C GLU A 773 17.97 16.27 6.21
N PHE A 774 16.97 15.97 7.04
CA PHE A 774 15.64 16.53 6.88
C PHE A 774 15.62 18.06 7.12
N ASP A 775 16.21 18.53 8.20
CA ASP A 775 16.21 19.96 8.57
C ASP A 775 16.90 20.80 7.48
N LYS A 776 17.97 20.28 6.89
CA LYS A 776 18.66 20.90 5.77
C LYS A 776 17.77 20.99 4.52
N ALA A 777 17.13 19.89 4.12
CA ALA A 777 16.26 19.87 2.95
C ALA A 777 15.08 20.85 3.09
N GLN A 778 14.52 21.00 4.29
CA GLN A 778 13.45 21.95 4.57
C GLN A 778 13.93 23.40 4.49
N ALA A 779 15.09 23.72 5.08
CA ALA A 779 15.66 25.06 5.08
C ALA A 779 16.01 25.53 3.66
N ASP A 780 16.59 24.66 2.86
CA ASP A 780 16.99 24.98 1.48
C ASP A 780 15.77 25.36 0.62
N PHE A 781 14.63 24.67 0.79
CA PHE A 781 13.45 24.96 0.00
C PHE A 781 12.72 26.24 0.44
N GLN A 782 12.63 26.52 1.74
CA GLN A 782 12.08 27.75 2.25
C GLN A 782 12.88 28.96 1.73
N GLY A 783 14.21 28.85 1.69
CA GLY A 783 15.10 29.87 1.14
C GLY A 783 14.85 30.16 -0.35
N GLN A 784 14.55 29.15 -1.16
CA GLN A 784 14.22 29.31 -2.58
C GLN A 784 12.93 30.11 -2.77
N LEU A 785 11.87 29.82 -2.00
CA LEU A 785 10.61 30.56 -2.09
C LEU A 785 10.76 32.03 -1.66
N GLU A 786 11.50 32.28 -0.59
CA GLU A 786 11.75 33.65 -0.11
C GLU A 786 12.57 34.45 -1.13
N THR A 787 13.55 33.81 -1.77
CA THR A 787 14.36 34.44 -2.84
C THR A 787 13.50 34.80 -4.04
N ALA A 788 12.67 33.86 -4.54
CA ALA A 788 11.78 34.10 -5.67
C ALA A 788 10.74 35.21 -5.38
N PHE A 789 10.26 35.29 -4.13
CA PHE A 789 9.35 36.35 -3.71
C PHE A 789 10.05 37.72 -3.68
N ALA A 790 11.26 37.80 -3.13
CA ALA A 790 12.05 39.02 -3.08
C ALA A 790 12.40 39.52 -4.49
N GLU A 791 12.79 38.63 -5.40
CA GLU A 791 13.06 38.94 -6.81
C GLU A 791 11.80 39.50 -7.52
N THR A 792 10.63 38.91 -7.27
CA THR A 792 9.37 39.38 -7.85
C THR A 792 9.04 40.80 -7.38
N HIS A 793 9.20 41.10 -6.10
CA HIS A 793 9.01 42.45 -5.58
C HIS A 793 10.07 43.44 -6.06
N ALA A 794 11.32 43.04 -6.16
CA ALA A 794 12.40 43.91 -6.69
C ALA A 794 12.17 44.27 -8.16
N ALA A 795 11.65 43.32 -8.96
CA ALA A 795 11.30 43.58 -10.36
C ALA A 795 10.14 44.61 -10.51
N GLN A 796 9.18 44.61 -9.57
CA GLN A 796 8.09 45.58 -9.53
C GLN A 796 8.53 47.02 -9.18
N THR A 797 9.53 47.16 -8.34
CA THR A 797 10.04 48.48 -7.92
C THR A 797 11.05 49.10 -8.90
N GLY A 798 11.27 48.49 -10.07
CA GLY A 798 12.08 49.08 -11.14
C GLY A 798 13.59 49.00 -10.93
N THR A 799 14.07 48.19 -9.97
CA THR A 799 15.49 48.07 -9.63
C THR A 799 16.24 47.00 -10.36
N MET A 800 15.55 46.10 -11.11
CA MET A 800 16.23 45.11 -11.98
C MET A 800 15.43 44.80 -13.24
N SER A 801 16.04 45.06 -14.39
CA SER A 801 15.66 44.49 -15.67
C SER A 801 16.27 43.11 -15.80
N THR A 802 15.54 42.09 -15.43
CA THR A 802 15.95 40.72 -15.73
C THR A 802 14.85 40.02 -16.50
N VAL A 803 14.95 40.13 -17.78
CA VAL A 803 14.39 39.13 -18.69
C VAL A 803 15.28 37.88 -18.54
N GLY A 804 14.78 36.85 -17.91
CA GLY A 804 15.40 35.52 -17.95
C GLY A 804 15.45 35.01 -19.38
N ALA A 805 16.64 34.63 -19.84
CA ALA A 805 16.96 34.32 -21.24
C ALA A 805 16.24 33.05 -21.81
N ASN A 806 15.19 32.54 -21.19
CA ASN A 806 14.49 31.32 -21.60
C ASN A 806 12.98 31.48 -21.84
N ASP A 807 12.47 32.71 -21.97
CA ASP A 807 11.06 32.93 -22.36
C ASP A 807 10.86 32.81 -23.89
N THR A 808 11.46 31.79 -24.51
CA THR A 808 11.05 31.40 -25.86
C THR A 808 9.82 30.51 -25.74
N VAL A 809 8.66 31.09 -25.63
CA VAL A 809 7.39 30.41 -25.90
C VAL A 809 7.36 30.06 -27.38
N THR A 810 7.78 28.86 -27.73
CA THR A 810 7.62 28.27 -29.06
C THR A 810 6.26 27.57 -29.15
N GLY A 811 5.20 28.29 -28.90
CA GLY A 811 3.83 27.90 -29.20
C GLY A 811 3.13 29.09 -29.79
N GLY A 812 2.95 29.10 -31.11
CA GLY A 812 2.24 30.16 -31.83
C GLY A 812 0.78 30.26 -31.38
N ALA A 813 0.55 30.87 -30.20
CA ALA A 813 -0.77 31.37 -29.88
C ALA A 813 -0.96 32.65 -30.69
N LEU A 814 -1.96 32.62 -31.55
CA LEU A 814 -2.41 33.77 -32.29
C LEU A 814 -2.75 34.91 -31.32
N LEU A 815 -2.11 36.08 -31.50
CA LEU A 815 -2.51 37.29 -30.80
C LEU A 815 -4.00 37.52 -31.04
N SER A 816 -4.75 37.94 -30.04
CA SER A 816 -6.20 38.12 -30.09
C SER A 816 -6.67 38.98 -31.27
N ASN A 817 -5.79 39.83 -31.78
CA ASN A 817 -6.04 40.66 -32.95
C ASN A 817 -5.92 39.92 -34.30
N GLU A 818 -5.20 38.77 -34.34
CA GLU A 818 -5.07 38.03 -35.63
C GLU A 818 -6.36 37.31 -36.02
N VAL A 819 -7.18 36.91 -35.04
CA VAL A 819 -8.48 36.25 -35.26
C VAL A 819 -9.46 37.21 -35.99
N LEU A 820 -9.37 38.49 -35.72
CA LEU A 820 -10.22 39.54 -36.30
C LEU A 820 -9.62 40.16 -37.56
N THR A 821 -8.42 39.79 -37.97
CA THR A 821 -7.78 40.31 -39.20
C THR A 821 -8.47 39.72 -40.42
N PRO A 822 -9.02 40.53 -41.31
CA PRO A 822 -9.60 40.05 -42.58
C PRO A 822 -8.56 39.27 -43.38
N ALA A 823 -8.91 38.06 -43.77
CA ALA A 823 -8.05 37.22 -44.59
C ALA A 823 -8.78 36.84 -45.92
N THR A 824 -8.01 36.74 -46.99
CA THR A 824 -8.52 36.23 -48.25
C THR A 824 -8.58 34.71 -48.19
N THR A 825 -9.79 34.16 -48.18
CA THR A 825 -10.03 32.70 -48.11
C THR A 825 -10.41 32.08 -49.50
N GLY A 826 -10.46 32.90 -50.51
CA GLY A 826 -10.73 32.44 -51.88
C GLY A 826 -9.62 31.56 -52.44
N VAL A 827 -9.97 30.52 -53.17
CA VAL A 827 -9.05 29.62 -53.88
C VAL A 827 -9.23 29.78 -55.38
N ASP A 828 -8.17 29.46 -56.14
CA ASP A 828 -8.24 29.46 -57.62
C ASP A 828 -9.31 28.46 -58.13
N ILE A 829 -10.00 28.81 -59.21
CA ILE A 829 -11.06 27.98 -59.78
C ILE A 829 -10.54 26.58 -60.19
N SER A 830 -9.27 26.47 -60.56
CA SER A 830 -8.65 25.18 -60.87
C SER A 830 -8.62 24.22 -59.68
N VAL A 831 -8.54 24.74 -58.43
CA VAL A 831 -8.65 23.95 -57.21
C VAL A 831 -10.04 23.36 -57.08
N ILE A 832 -11.08 24.17 -57.30
CA ILE A 832 -12.48 23.73 -57.26
C ILE A 832 -12.73 22.65 -58.30
N HIS A 833 -12.23 22.86 -59.52
CA HIS A 833 -12.31 21.88 -60.61
C HIS A 833 -11.61 20.56 -60.28
N ARG A 834 -10.41 20.64 -59.73
CA ARG A 834 -9.62 19.47 -59.32
C ARG A 834 -10.34 18.64 -58.23
N ILE A 835 -10.96 19.31 -57.28
CA ILE A 835 -11.73 18.62 -56.23
C ILE A 835 -12.98 17.96 -56.81
N GLY A 836 -13.69 18.66 -57.74
CA GLY A 836 -14.84 18.08 -58.44
C GLY A 836 -14.45 16.86 -59.26
N ASP A 837 -13.31 16.92 -59.98
CA ASP A 837 -12.80 15.78 -60.76
C ASP A 837 -12.48 14.58 -59.87
N ALA A 838 -11.94 14.79 -58.67
CA ALA A 838 -11.63 13.72 -57.71
C ALA A 838 -12.88 12.91 -57.30
N PHE A 839 -14.05 13.55 -57.17
CA PHE A 839 -15.29 12.86 -56.86
C PHE A 839 -15.83 12.00 -58.02
N ASN A 840 -15.44 12.27 -59.24
CA ASN A 840 -15.85 11.48 -60.42
C ASN A 840 -14.78 10.44 -60.83
N ASN A 841 -13.56 10.57 -60.35
CA ASN A 841 -12.47 9.65 -60.63
C ASN A 841 -12.43 8.53 -59.58
N VAL A 842 -13.22 7.49 -59.80
CA VAL A 842 -13.33 6.34 -58.88
C VAL A 842 -12.09 5.45 -59.02
N PRO A 843 -11.40 5.06 -57.90
CA PRO A 843 -10.25 4.17 -57.97
C PRO A 843 -10.58 2.83 -58.64
N GLU A 844 -9.61 2.26 -59.34
CA GLU A 844 -9.74 0.94 -59.98
C GLU A 844 -10.06 -0.15 -58.93
N GLY A 845 -11.05 -1.01 -59.29
CA GLY A 845 -11.50 -2.08 -58.40
C GLY A 845 -12.50 -1.64 -57.32
N PHE A 846 -12.84 -0.36 -57.23
CA PHE A 846 -13.83 0.15 -56.29
C PHE A 846 -15.21 0.35 -56.97
N THR A 847 -16.28 -0.17 -56.32
CA THR A 847 -17.65 -0.04 -56.82
C THR A 847 -18.45 0.96 -56.03
N VAL A 848 -18.82 2.09 -56.61
CA VAL A 848 -19.70 3.08 -55.99
C VAL A 848 -21.15 2.58 -55.99
N HIS A 849 -21.82 2.70 -54.83
CA HIS A 849 -23.22 2.36 -54.72
C HIS A 849 -24.09 3.20 -55.68
N ASN A 850 -25.00 2.56 -56.44
CA ASN A 850 -25.77 3.21 -57.51
C ASN A 850 -26.46 4.53 -57.13
N LYS A 851 -26.99 4.63 -55.90
CA LYS A 851 -27.63 5.86 -55.40
C LYS A 851 -26.64 7.01 -55.16
N LEU A 852 -25.34 6.71 -54.95
CA LEU A 852 -24.30 7.72 -54.73
C LEU A 852 -23.72 8.24 -56.04
N GLN A 853 -23.76 7.46 -57.11
CA GLN A 853 -23.24 7.90 -58.44
C GLN A 853 -23.84 9.21 -58.92
N GLN A 854 -25.15 9.41 -58.73
CA GLN A 854 -25.82 10.66 -59.08
C GLN A 854 -25.36 11.85 -58.23
N LEU A 855 -25.10 11.60 -56.91
CA LEU A 855 -24.59 12.61 -56.02
C LEU A 855 -23.17 13.05 -56.41
N LEU A 856 -22.31 12.11 -56.76
CA LEU A 856 -20.93 12.41 -57.16
C LEU A 856 -20.90 13.15 -58.50
N ALA A 857 -21.73 12.73 -59.51
CA ALA A 857 -21.89 13.45 -60.79
C ALA A 857 -22.39 14.89 -60.59
N LYS A 858 -23.33 15.12 -59.67
CA LYS A 858 -23.80 16.46 -59.29
C LYS A 858 -22.71 17.33 -58.70
N ARG A 859 -21.81 16.80 -57.88
CA ARG A 859 -20.65 17.53 -57.36
C ARG A 859 -19.68 17.97 -58.44
N LEU A 860 -19.43 17.12 -59.43
CA LEU A 860 -18.65 17.48 -60.63
C LEU A 860 -19.32 18.63 -61.40
N GLU A 861 -20.60 18.53 -61.58
CA GLU A 861 -21.41 19.59 -62.28
C GLU A 861 -21.36 20.92 -61.51
N MET A 862 -21.59 20.90 -60.17
CA MET A 862 -21.47 22.08 -59.30
C MET A 862 -20.08 22.71 -59.36
N SER A 863 -19.00 21.91 -59.46
CA SER A 863 -17.64 22.41 -59.59
C SER A 863 -17.38 23.20 -60.89
N ARG A 864 -18.19 22.97 -61.94
CA ARG A 864 -18.04 23.63 -63.21
C ARG A 864 -19.02 24.82 -63.43
N ASN A 865 -20.23 24.62 -62.96
CA ASN A 865 -21.35 25.54 -63.24
C ASN A 865 -21.70 26.49 -62.11
N GLY A 866 -21.16 26.26 -60.91
CA GLY A 866 -21.57 26.97 -59.67
C GLY A 866 -22.79 26.31 -59.07
N ASP A 867 -23.64 27.09 -58.39
CA ASP A 867 -24.79 26.62 -57.60
C ASP A 867 -24.39 25.59 -56.52
N ILE A 868 -23.25 25.83 -55.85
CA ILE A 868 -22.63 24.96 -54.85
C ILE A 868 -23.51 24.89 -53.60
N ASP A 869 -23.99 23.68 -53.28
CA ASP A 869 -24.74 23.46 -52.06
C ASP A 869 -23.81 23.42 -50.83
N TRP A 870 -24.39 23.53 -49.60
CA TRP A 870 -23.63 23.50 -48.33
C TRP A 870 -22.78 22.26 -48.17
N GLY A 871 -23.28 21.07 -48.59
CA GLY A 871 -22.58 19.80 -48.46
C GLY A 871 -21.31 19.76 -49.31
N PHE A 872 -21.40 20.28 -50.56
CA PHE A 872 -20.23 20.35 -51.44
C PHE A 872 -19.30 21.48 -51.04
N GLY A 873 -19.82 22.62 -50.53
CA GLY A 873 -19.01 23.70 -49.98
C GLY A 873 -18.11 23.25 -48.85
N GLU A 874 -18.62 22.41 -47.92
CA GLU A 874 -17.83 21.77 -46.85
C GLU A 874 -16.68 20.91 -47.43
N LEU A 875 -16.98 20.10 -48.45
CA LEU A 875 -16.00 19.22 -49.09
C LEU A 875 -14.95 20.00 -49.88
N LEU A 876 -15.33 21.14 -50.51
CA LEU A 876 -14.38 22.05 -51.16
C LEU A 876 -13.41 22.69 -50.17
N ALA A 877 -13.88 23.06 -48.95
CA ALA A 877 -13.02 23.57 -47.92
C ALA A 877 -12.03 22.50 -47.44
N PHE A 878 -12.48 21.27 -47.21
CA PHE A 878 -11.57 20.17 -46.86
C PHE A 878 -10.58 19.85 -47.96
N GLY A 879 -11.05 19.79 -49.19
CA GLY A 879 -10.24 19.50 -50.39
C GLY A 879 -9.16 20.55 -50.64
N SER A 880 -9.48 21.85 -50.51
CA SER A 880 -8.48 22.92 -50.66
C SER A 880 -7.36 22.85 -49.62
N ILE A 881 -7.70 22.58 -48.34
CA ILE A 881 -6.70 22.40 -47.25
C ILE A 881 -5.82 21.17 -47.55
N LEU A 882 -6.39 20.06 -48.00
CA LEU A 882 -5.64 18.85 -48.34
C LEU A 882 -4.68 19.08 -49.49
N LEU A 883 -5.07 19.87 -50.49
CA LEU A 883 -4.22 20.25 -51.63
C LEU A 883 -3.06 21.15 -51.24
N GLU A 884 -3.16 21.86 -50.11
CA GLU A 884 -2.06 22.59 -49.49
C GLU A 884 -1.13 21.68 -48.66
N GLY A 885 -1.36 20.37 -48.63
CA GLY A 885 -0.57 19.39 -47.88
C GLY A 885 -0.88 19.31 -46.40
N LYS A 886 -1.96 19.94 -45.93
CA LYS A 886 -2.39 19.93 -44.54
C LYS A 886 -3.49 18.89 -44.34
N PRO A 887 -3.35 17.99 -43.33
CA PRO A 887 -4.37 16.99 -43.07
C PRO A 887 -5.65 17.62 -42.47
N VAL A 888 -6.79 17.06 -42.82
CA VAL A 888 -8.09 17.37 -42.23
C VAL A 888 -8.60 16.15 -41.48
N ARG A 889 -8.89 16.30 -40.18
CA ARG A 889 -9.45 15.25 -39.33
C ARG A 889 -10.87 15.58 -38.92
N LEU A 890 -11.82 14.81 -39.40
CA LEU A 890 -13.23 14.89 -39.03
C LEU A 890 -13.62 13.60 -38.31
N THR A 891 -14.04 13.71 -37.05
CA THR A 891 -14.38 12.56 -36.21
C THR A 891 -15.75 12.72 -35.55
N GLY A 892 -16.37 11.61 -35.22
CA GLY A 892 -17.68 11.52 -34.57
C GLY A 892 -18.47 10.33 -35.10
N GLN A 893 -19.60 10.04 -34.46
CA GLN A 893 -20.55 9.05 -35.01
C GLN A 893 -21.17 9.60 -36.27
N ASP A 894 -21.37 8.75 -37.26
CA ASP A 894 -22.02 9.03 -38.57
C ASP A 894 -21.38 10.15 -39.42
N VAL A 895 -20.16 10.63 -39.07
CA VAL A 895 -19.46 11.69 -39.80
C VAL A 895 -19.18 11.33 -41.27
N ARG A 896 -18.95 10.02 -41.54
CA ARG A 896 -18.76 9.57 -42.95
C ARG A 896 -19.98 9.80 -43.83
N ARG A 897 -21.16 9.69 -43.23
CA ARG A 897 -22.42 9.89 -43.93
C ARG A 897 -22.86 11.36 -43.87
N GLY A 898 -22.82 11.95 -42.69
CA GLY A 898 -23.47 13.22 -42.36
C GLY A 898 -25.00 13.07 -42.30
N THR A 899 -25.65 14.02 -41.59
CA THR A 899 -27.12 13.98 -41.41
C THR A 899 -27.89 13.97 -42.75
N PHE A 900 -27.39 14.69 -43.74
CA PHE A 900 -28.00 14.84 -45.04
C PHE A 900 -27.36 13.98 -46.15
N VAL A 901 -26.60 12.97 -45.80
CA VAL A 901 -25.85 12.11 -46.74
C VAL A 901 -24.76 12.86 -47.52
N GLN A 902 -24.44 14.08 -47.12
CA GLN A 902 -23.57 15.00 -47.87
C GLN A 902 -22.09 14.56 -47.93
N ARG A 903 -21.61 13.72 -46.97
CA ARG A 903 -20.22 13.27 -47.00
C ARG A 903 -19.98 11.91 -47.62
N HIS A 904 -21.04 11.18 -47.99
CA HIS A 904 -20.87 9.90 -48.68
C HIS A 904 -20.13 10.11 -50.00
N ALA A 905 -19.02 9.44 -50.15
CA ALA A 905 -18.26 9.37 -51.39
C ALA A 905 -18.07 7.93 -51.85
N VAL A 906 -18.25 6.98 -50.97
CA VAL A 906 -17.99 5.55 -51.20
C VAL A 906 -19.10 4.69 -50.65
#